data_a4287591ff93d7d21d438496749ba786
#
_entry.id   a4287591ff93d7d21d438496749ba786
#
_cell.length_a   1.000
_cell.length_b   1.000
_cell.length_c   1.000
_cell.angle_alpha   90.00
_cell.angle_beta   90.00
_cell.angle_gamma   90.00
#
_symmetry.space_group_name_H-M   'P 1'
#
loop_
_entity.id
_entity.type
_entity.pdbx_description
1 polymer ?
#
loop_
_entity_poly.entity_id
_entity_poly.type
_entity_poly.pdbx_seq_one_letter_code
_entity_poly.pdbx_strand_id
1 'polypeptide(L)'
;MKSRLSKFVIFVFLVANLGMAEYIKKDNAVYYKDEVWQTDEKKVNDADFKTFVELNKIYGKDNKNVFYGDRKLENADFKAFQAVGENTGRDKDNFYWYSQKVKINPKDFKFYKNKDKIVYFRNNGKIYDLKGLDELNEIEDVDTFEILDDEYSKDKHNIYYYGVALSDVDMDTFQIIMPNYYAKDKNSVYAGHKKIKGANPKTIKVLNIAYIKDDKTVFSDFSFSNTLKNADAKSFEALGQYYGKDKNNVYLMGEKIKKADVKTFQVISEESFKHYSKDKNNVYLETYIIEGADPKTFEIIKEEPSYSKDKKYLYYSGEKIDEIKDNLKIMSAGVLDIIKNGNRIYANGNRLDIENPENFKIIKNDYYNNPNIIYGKNNKNIYVIIGNGQKIHSKVIKDADINSFEIMEIGAYSRDKNNIYFTYSDVVKMKDVDKGSFTIGEHGFSYDKNSVYFYGKKIDGISPKGFKIVDLAVNSGDSVTFALLTDSKNLYKLIYEFDPETYKLKNTKLVTVTNVKVDAPSFEIVKEDTGSYYRDKDSVFYYDINKNELRKVEGSNSKSFVEMDNFFAKDNKNVYYLGKQIRNISSEGFKFVGPDIAKNKNGVYFLKDKTGEGDYEIVPLNFDSASFDIANKDISNYFKDKNGIYYLDYGKLLNSELKDIQNAFIKLEGVDVATFKAFGYGYSKDKNRVYCGYKEFKGVDVPSFTVTREDEGVVVKDKNRTYENDCE
;
A
#
# COMPACT_ATOMS: atom_id res chain seq x y z
N MET A 1 51.56 -11.69 -11.25
CA MET A 1 50.42 -12.01 -10.35
C MET A 1 49.97 -10.83 -9.50
N LYS A 2 50.45 -9.59 -9.72
CA LYS A 2 50.06 -8.36 -8.97
C LYS A 2 49.23 -7.33 -9.76
N SER A 3 48.84 -7.59 -11.01
CA SER A 3 48.14 -6.63 -11.86
C SER A 3 46.67 -6.99 -12.14
N ARG A 4 46.12 -8.08 -11.58
CA ARG A 4 44.72 -8.47 -11.73
C ARG A 4 43.82 -8.16 -10.52
N LEU A 5 44.42 -7.84 -9.37
CA LEU A 5 43.62 -7.44 -8.16
C LEU A 5 43.20 -5.96 -8.15
N SER A 6 43.96 -5.08 -8.85
CA SER A 6 43.62 -3.65 -8.84
C SER A 6 42.46 -3.28 -9.76
N LYS A 7 42.12 -4.10 -10.76
CA LYS A 7 40.98 -3.86 -11.66
C LYS A 7 39.64 -4.36 -11.08
N PHE A 8 39.68 -5.31 -10.16
CA PHE A 8 38.46 -5.85 -9.52
C PHE A 8 37.97 -4.94 -8.38
N VAL A 9 38.89 -4.26 -7.70
CA VAL A 9 38.54 -3.33 -6.61
C VAL A 9 37.97 -2.01 -7.15
N ILE A 10 38.42 -1.58 -8.34
CA ILE A 10 37.89 -0.34 -8.96
C ILE A 10 36.47 -0.56 -9.55
N PHE A 11 36.15 -1.80 -9.98
CA PHE A 11 34.79 -2.08 -10.50
C PHE A 11 33.73 -2.23 -9.42
N VAL A 12 34.11 -2.64 -8.21
CA VAL A 12 33.19 -2.71 -7.06
C VAL A 12 32.92 -1.32 -6.45
N PHE A 13 33.86 -0.38 -6.57
CA PHE A 13 33.66 1.01 -6.12
C PHE A 13 32.87 1.88 -7.11
N LEU A 14 32.80 1.50 -8.39
CA LEU A 14 32.03 2.24 -9.39
C LEU A 14 30.54 1.83 -9.46
N VAL A 15 30.19 0.65 -8.95
CA VAL A 15 28.78 0.21 -8.83
C VAL A 15 28.15 0.67 -7.50
N ALA A 16 28.97 1.05 -6.52
CA ALA A 16 28.49 1.57 -5.22
C ALA A 16 28.17 3.07 -5.21
N ASN A 17 28.36 3.78 -6.33
CA ASN A 17 28.13 5.23 -6.44
C ASN A 17 26.99 5.62 -7.40
N LEU A 18 26.14 4.67 -7.79
CA LEU A 18 24.93 4.94 -8.56
C LEU A 18 23.72 4.98 -7.62
N GLY A 19 23.26 6.19 -7.33
CA GLY A 19 21.97 6.46 -6.72
C GLY A 19 21.97 6.55 -5.18
N MET A 20 22.50 7.64 -4.62
CA MET A 20 22.41 7.92 -3.20
C MET A 20 21.68 9.25 -2.95
N ALA A 21 20.64 9.17 -2.13
CA ALA A 21 19.97 10.35 -1.60
C ALA A 21 20.95 11.24 -0.83
N GLU A 22 20.89 12.57 -1.02
CA GLU A 22 21.76 13.53 -0.32
C GLU A 22 21.10 14.89 -0.14
N TYR A 23 21.54 15.62 0.90
CA TYR A 23 21.22 17.05 1.06
C TYR A 23 22.28 17.92 0.43
N ILE A 24 21.85 18.90 -0.37
CA ILE A 24 22.72 19.84 -1.08
C ILE A 24 22.47 21.26 -0.56
N LYS A 25 23.54 21.93 -0.11
CA LYS A 25 23.49 23.34 0.33
C LYS A 25 24.01 24.24 -0.77
N LYS A 26 23.13 25.00 -1.41
CA LYS A 26 23.51 25.99 -2.46
C LYS A 26 22.53 27.16 -2.49
N ASP A 27 22.97 28.31 -3.03
CA ASP A 27 22.13 29.49 -3.23
C ASP A 27 21.37 29.95 -1.98
N ASN A 28 22.01 29.87 -0.80
CA ASN A 28 21.40 30.14 0.50
C ASN A 28 20.15 29.29 0.83
N ALA A 29 20.01 28.12 0.21
CA ALA A 29 18.93 27.19 0.46
C ALA A 29 19.47 25.77 0.62
N VAL A 30 18.64 24.91 1.19
CA VAL A 30 18.89 23.46 1.30
C VAL A 30 18.00 22.77 0.28
N TYR A 31 18.56 21.82 -0.44
CA TYR A 31 17.87 20.96 -1.40
C TYR A 31 18.08 19.51 -1.01
N TYR A 32 17.12 18.68 -1.35
CA TYR A 32 17.21 17.22 -1.22
C TYR A 32 17.14 16.59 -2.61
N LYS A 33 18.05 15.67 -2.88
CA LYS A 33 18.12 14.91 -4.11
C LYS A 33 18.08 13.42 -3.78
N ASP A 34 17.16 12.71 -4.38
CA ASP A 34 17.06 11.25 -4.30
C ASP A 34 17.30 10.67 -5.70
N GLU A 35 18.50 10.15 -5.93
CA GLU A 35 18.88 9.64 -7.25
C GLU A 35 18.20 8.32 -7.62
N VAL A 36 17.65 7.59 -6.65
CA VAL A 36 16.92 6.33 -6.90
C VAL A 36 15.51 6.62 -7.42
N TRP A 37 14.85 7.67 -6.87
CA TRP A 37 13.45 7.96 -7.13
C TRP A 37 13.20 9.31 -7.81
N GLN A 38 14.17 10.23 -7.71
CA GLN A 38 14.03 11.61 -8.24
C GLN A 38 15.37 12.10 -8.81
N THR A 39 15.38 12.49 -10.07
CA THR A 39 16.55 13.12 -10.70
C THR A 39 16.65 14.61 -10.41
N ASP A 40 15.58 15.26 -9.96
CA ASP A 40 15.52 16.71 -9.71
C ASP A 40 15.68 17.03 -8.21
N GLU A 41 16.49 18.03 -7.92
CA GLU A 41 16.69 18.56 -6.58
C GLU A 41 15.43 19.30 -6.11
N LYS A 42 14.86 18.91 -4.98
CA LYS A 42 13.74 19.60 -4.34
C LYS A 42 14.22 20.49 -3.22
N LYS A 43 13.74 21.73 -3.21
CA LYS A 43 14.01 22.65 -2.12
C LYS A 43 13.38 22.14 -0.83
N VAL A 44 14.17 22.06 0.24
CA VAL A 44 13.68 21.75 1.59
C VAL A 44 13.08 23.03 2.17
N ASN A 45 11.76 23.13 2.12
CA ASN A 45 11.06 24.30 2.63
C ASN A 45 11.25 24.44 4.14
N ASP A 46 11.29 25.68 4.65
CA ASP A 46 11.50 26.02 6.07
C ASP A 46 12.88 25.63 6.66
N ALA A 47 13.80 25.10 5.87
CA ALA A 47 15.14 24.76 6.36
C ALA A 47 16.02 26.02 6.47
N ASP A 48 16.61 26.24 7.64
CA ASP A 48 17.60 27.30 7.86
C ASP A 48 18.97 26.87 7.31
N PHE A 49 19.35 27.48 6.18
CA PHE A 49 20.62 27.18 5.49
C PHE A 49 21.85 27.23 6.39
N LYS A 50 21.88 28.14 7.34
CA LYS A 50 23.08 28.40 8.18
C LYS A 50 23.24 27.32 9.24
N THR A 51 22.14 26.85 9.79
CA THR A 51 22.13 25.91 10.91
C THR A 51 21.79 24.48 10.52
N PHE A 52 21.44 24.24 9.25
CA PHE A 52 21.10 22.90 8.77
C PHE A 52 22.28 21.93 8.82
N VAL A 53 22.04 20.76 9.38
CA VAL A 53 22.98 19.64 9.50
C VAL A 53 22.30 18.37 8.98
N GLU A 54 22.96 17.68 8.10
CA GLU A 54 22.62 16.31 7.69
C GLU A 54 22.92 15.34 8.83
N LEU A 55 21.96 14.49 9.17
CA LEU A 55 22.10 13.44 10.19
C LEU A 55 22.42 12.08 9.57
N ASN A 56 21.81 11.82 8.45
CA ASN A 56 22.13 10.74 7.52
C ASN A 56 21.58 11.12 6.13
N LYS A 57 21.65 10.23 5.16
CA LYS A 57 21.23 10.49 3.78
C LYS A 57 19.79 10.99 3.62
N ILE A 58 18.92 10.76 4.59
CA ILE A 58 17.48 11.01 4.49
C ILE A 58 17.00 11.98 5.57
N TYR A 59 17.60 11.95 6.76
CA TYR A 59 17.26 12.86 7.84
C TYR A 59 18.21 14.03 7.93
N GLY A 60 17.66 15.22 8.05
CA GLY A 60 18.38 16.45 8.36
C GLY A 60 17.71 17.25 9.47
N LYS A 61 18.41 18.17 10.09
CA LYS A 61 17.83 19.11 11.06
C LYS A 61 18.50 20.48 11.00
N ASP A 62 17.78 21.48 11.45
CA ASP A 62 18.32 22.80 11.73
C ASP A 62 18.11 23.18 13.21
N ASN A 63 18.24 24.45 13.54
CA ASN A 63 18.05 24.93 14.90
C ASN A 63 16.59 25.01 15.37
N LYS A 64 15.62 24.59 14.55
CA LYS A 64 14.18 24.63 14.85
C LYS A 64 13.42 23.39 14.40
N ASN A 65 13.84 22.76 13.32
CA ASN A 65 13.08 21.74 12.62
C ASN A 65 13.91 20.49 12.38
N VAL A 66 13.20 19.38 12.18
CA VAL A 66 13.73 18.12 11.67
C VAL A 66 13.07 17.83 10.32
N PHE A 67 13.82 17.25 9.40
CA PHE A 67 13.39 16.98 8.03
C PHE A 67 13.62 15.50 7.70
N TYR A 68 12.71 14.96 6.90
CA TYR A 68 12.82 13.68 6.22
C TYR A 68 12.76 13.96 4.71
N GLY A 69 13.86 13.81 4.00
CA GLY A 69 13.98 14.27 2.63
C GLY A 69 13.67 15.76 2.51
N ASP A 70 12.80 16.11 1.59
CA ASP A 70 12.33 17.48 1.37
C ASP A 70 11.22 17.94 2.34
N ARG A 71 10.72 17.02 3.23
CA ARG A 71 9.57 17.25 4.10
C ARG A 71 9.96 17.52 5.54
N LYS A 72 9.33 18.51 6.15
CA LYS A 72 9.44 18.80 7.57
C LYS A 72 8.68 17.76 8.39
N LEU A 73 9.29 17.26 9.48
CA LEU A 73 8.63 16.41 10.47
C LEU A 73 7.93 17.30 11.50
N GLU A 74 6.60 17.28 11.48
CA GLU A 74 5.78 18.12 12.34
C GLU A 74 5.95 17.79 13.83
N ASN A 75 6.25 18.80 14.65
CA ASN A 75 6.41 18.70 16.09
C ASN A 75 7.49 17.70 16.55
N ALA A 76 8.54 17.46 15.76
CA ALA A 76 9.71 16.73 16.19
C ALA A 76 10.60 17.57 17.11
N ASP A 77 11.09 17.01 18.18
CA ASP A 77 12.05 17.70 19.06
C ASP A 77 13.45 17.71 18.42
N PHE A 78 13.77 18.79 17.69
CA PHE A 78 15.04 18.94 16.99
C PHE A 78 16.27 18.86 17.89
N LYS A 79 16.15 19.18 19.18
CA LYS A 79 17.27 19.11 20.13
C LYS A 79 17.61 17.69 20.49
N ALA A 80 16.59 16.86 20.69
CA ALA A 80 16.72 15.46 21.10
C ALA A 80 16.74 14.48 19.91
N PHE A 81 16.43 14.94 18.70
CA PHE A 81 16.31 14.07 17.54
C PHE A 81 17.65 13.45 17.12
N GLN A 82 17.60 12.14 16.89
CA GLN A 82 18.70 11.30 16.40
C GLN A 82 18.20 10.40 15.27
N ALA A 83 18.94 10.33 14.19
CA ALA A 83 18.78 9.25 13.20
C ALA A 83 19.39 7.97 13.81
N VAL A 84 18.59 6.91 13.93
CA VAL A 84 18.99 5.64 14.58
C VAL A 84 19.13 4.49 13.60
N GLY A 85 18.76 4.71 12.34
CA GLY A 85 18.91 3.83 11.19
C GLY A 85 18.67 4.61 9.91
N GLU A 86 18.72 3.95 8.76
CA GLU A 86 18.58 4.61 7.45
C GLU A 86 17.28 5.39 7.34
N ASN A 87 16.14 4.73 7.60
CA ASN A 87 14.80 5.33 7.53
C ASN A 87 14.17 5.50 8.92
N THR A 88 14.97 5.48 9.97
CA THR A 88 14.47 5.52 11.33
C THR A 88 15.10 6.64 12.14
N GLY A 89 14.27 7.39 12.82
CA GLY A 89 14.66 8.46 13.73
C GLY A 89 13.95 8.37 15.08
N ARG A 90 14.46 9.02 16.08
CA ARG A 90 13.79 9.18 17.38
C ARG A 90 14.10 10.50 18.01
N ASP A 91 13.15 11.04 18.76
CA ASP A 91 13.36 12.08 19.74
C ASP A 91 13.07 11.54 21.16
N LYS A 92 12.87 12.43 22.12
CA LYS A 92 12.60 12.04 23.51
C LYS A 92 11.30 11.24 23.66
N ASP A 93 10.24 11.64 22.94
CA ASP A 93 8.88 11.17 23.16
C ASP A 93 8.31 10.37 21.97
N ASN A 94 9.04 10.34 20.84
CA ASN A 94 8.55 9.77 19.60
C ASN A 94 9.62 8.95 18.87
N PHE A 95 9.16 7.94 18.16
CA PHE A 95 9.87 7.20 17.15
C PHE A 95 9.32 7.59 15.77
N TYR A 96 10.19 7.67 14.79
CA TYR A 96 9.85 8.02 13.40
C TYR A 96 10.33 6.91 12.47
N TRP A 97 9.43 6.40 11.65
CA TRP A 97 9.73 5.48 10.56
C TRP A 97 9.34 6.14 9.25
N TYR A 98 10.31 6.39 8.39
CA TYR A 98 10.17 7.36 7.32
C TYR A 98 9.71 8.72 7.88
N SER A 99 8.56 9.24 7.45
CA SER A 99 7.92 10.44 8.03
C SER A 99 6.81 10.13 9.05
N GLN A 100 6.48 8.85 9.26
CA GLN A 100 5.42 8.45 10.19
C GLN A 100 5.89 8.56 11.64
N LYS A 101 5.06 9.14 12.48
CA LYS A 101 5.35 9.44 13.88
C LYS A 101 4.60 8.49 14.81
N VAL A 102 5.32 7.78 15.68
CA VAL A 102 4.78 6.90 16.70
C VAL A 102 5.18 7.42 18.08
N LYS A 103 4.19 7.67 18.96
CA LYS A 103 4.46 8.07 20.34
C LYS A 103 5.07 6.90 21.11
N ILE A 104 6.19 7.11 21.80
CA ILE A 104 6.89 6.08 22.56
C ILE A 104 6.75 6.27 24.08
N ASN A 105 6.86 5.15 24.79
CA ASN A 105 7.08 5.14 26.24
C ASN A 105 8.59 5.00 26.48
N PRO A 106 9.30 6.05 26.88
CA PRO A 106 10.76 6.00 27.02
C PRO A 106 11.28 4.97 28.02
N LYS A 107 10.43 4.52 28.97
CA LYS A 107 10.80 3.53 29.98
C LYS A 107 10.74 2.09 29.45
N ASP A 108 9.96 1.84 28.40
CA ASP A 108 9.72 0.52 27.84
C ASP A 108 10.18 0.39 26.37
N PHE A 109 10.57 1.48 25.75
CA PHE A 109 10.95 1.50 24.33
C PHE A 109 12.31 0.84 24.09
N LYS A 110 12.36 -0.16 23.22
CA LYS A 110 13.57 -0.91 22.86
C LYS A 110 13.53 -1.31 21.38
N PHE A 111 14.67 -1.20 20.70
CA PHE A 111 14.85 -1.77 19.37
C PHE A 111 15.42 -3.19 19.44
N TYR A 112 14.94 -4.03 18.51
CA TYR A 112 15.52 -5.34 18.23
C TYR A 112 16.20 -5.29 16.87
N LYS A 113 17.49 -5.61 16.83
CA LYS A 113 18.34 -5.47 15.63
C LYS A 113 18.94 -6.82 15.23
N ASN A 114 18.92 -7.08 13.91
CA ASN A 114 19.78 -8.07 13.30
C ASN A 114 20.97 -7.34 12.67
N LYS A 115 22.18 -7.54 13.26
CA LYS A 115 23.35 -6.70 12.98
C LYS A 115 23.03 -5.22 13.18
N ASP A 116 23.11 -4.40 12.12
CA ASP A 116 22.84 -2.96 12.21
C ASP A 116 21.41 -2.58 11.79
N LYS A 117 20.62 -3.55 11.28
CA LYS A 117 19.26 -3.33 10.80
C LYS A 117 18.27 -3.50 11.95
N ILE A 118 17.42 -2.47 12.17
CA ILE A 118 16.29 -2.58 13.09
C ILE A 118 15.20 -3.41 12.40
N VAL A 119 14.71 -4.46 13.07
CA VAL A 119 13.68 -5.37 12.54
C VAL A 119 12.36 -5.14 13.29
N TYR A 120 12.41 -5.09 14.62
CA TYR A 120 11.25 -4.89 15.48
C TYR A 120 11.54 -3.83 16.54
N PHE A 121 10.47 -3.31 17.16
CA PHE A 121 10.60 -2.47 18.34
C PHE A 121 9.56 -2.83 19.40
N ARG A 122 9.92 -2.65 20.66
CA ARG A 122 9.03 -2.77 21.82
C ARG A 122 8.53 -1.39 22.22
N ASN A 123 7.24 -1.27 22.51
CA ASN A 123 6.62 -0.06 23.04
C ASN A 123 5.37 -0.42 23.85
N ASN A 124 5.24 0.12 25.07
CA ASN A 124 4.09 -0.14 25.95
C ASN A 124 3.80 -1.63 26.19
N GLY A 125 4.84 -2.45 26.41
CA GLY A 125 4.70 -3.88 26.65
C GLY A 125 4.30 -4.72 25.46
N LYS A 126 4.47 -4.20 24.24
CA LYS A 126 4.11 -4.86 22.97
C LYS A 126 5.27 -4.82 21.99
N ILE A 127 5.33 -5.80 21.10
CA ILE A 127 6.30 -5.85 19.99
C ILE A 127 5.60 -5.42 18.69
N TYR A 128 6.30 -4.64 17.91
CA TYR A 128 5.83 -4.13 16.61
C TYR A 128 6.81 -4.48 15.51
N ASP A 129 6.27 -4.85 14.36
CA ASP A 129 7.03 -4.94 13.10
C ASP A 129 7.38 -3.54 12.58
N LEU A 130 8.60 -3.38 12.09
CA LEU A 130 9.01 -2.10 11.51
C LEU A 130 8.45 -1.89 10.11
N LYS A 131 8.18 -2.95 9.33
CA LYS A 131 7.72 -2.82 7.93
C LYS A 131 6.34 -2.17 7.81
N GLY A 132 5.38 -2.56 8.67
CA GLY A 132 4.02 -2.06 8.67
C GLY A 132 3.67 -1.19 9.89
N LEU A 133 4.53 -1.15 10.90
CA LEU A 133 4.23 -0.66 12.25
C LEU A 133 3.10 -1.43 12.93
N ASP A 134 2.89 -2.69 12.50
CA ASP A 134 1.85 -3.55 13.02
C ASP A 134 2.26 -4.21 14.34
N GLU A 135 1.33 -4.32 15.27
CA GLU A 135 1.52 -5.04 16.53
C GLU A 135 1.56 -6.55 16.28
N LEU A 136 2.58 -7.23 16.82
CA LEU A 136 2.70 -8.68 16.76
C LEU A 136 1.90 -9.30 17.91
N ASN A 137 0.63 -9.57 17.68
CA ASN A 137 -0.34 -9.96 18.71
C ASN A 137 -0.14 -11.39 19.27
N GLU A 138 0.62 -12.23 18.57
CA GLU A 138 0.87 -13.62 18.99
C GLU A 138 2.08 -13.79 19.93
N ILE A 139 2.87 -12.72 20.15
CA ILE A 139 4.00 -12.77 21.08
C ILE A 139 3.46 -12.92 22.51
N GLU A 140 3.77 -14.06 23.15
CA GLU A 140 3.25 -14.38 24.49
C GLU A 140 4.08 -13.79 25.62
N ASP A 141 5.41 -13.74 25.45
CA ASP A 141 6.32 -13.19 26.46
C ASP A 141 7.26 -12.13 25.88
N VAL A 142 6.82 -10.88 25.98
CA VAL A 142 7.56 -9.72 25.46
C VAL A 142 8.90 -9.50 26.20
N ASP A 143 9.01 -9.95 27.46
CA ASP A 143 10.21 -9.74 28.25
C ASP A 143 11.36 -10.68 27.85
N THR A 144 11.03 -11.84 27.32
CA THR A 144 12.01 -12.82 26.82
C THR A 144 12.14 -12.82 25.29
N PHE A 145 11.44 -11.89 24.61
CA PHE A 145 11.47 -11.81 23.15
C PHE A 145 12.88 -11.49 22.63
N GLU A 146 13.35 -12.30 21.68
CA GLU A 146 14.62 -12.12 20.96
C GLU A 146 14.48 -12.48 19.48
N ILE A 147 15.27 -11.85 18.63
CA ILE A 147 15.33 -12.16 17.20
C ILE A 147 16.37 -13.25 16.92
N LEU A 148 16.05 -14.12 15.98
CA LEU A 148 16.94 -15.17 15.49
C LEU A 148 17.55 -14.80 14.12
N ASP A 149 16.75 -14.20 13.23
CA ASP A 149 17.19 -13.53 11.99
C ASP A 149 16.21 -12.38 11.65
N ASP A 150 16.12 -11.94 10.37
CA ASP A 150 15.21 -10.84 9.97
C ASP A 150 13.73 -11.23 10.05
N GLU A 151 13.41 -12.52 10.00
CA GLU A 151 12.06 -13.05 9.89
C GLU A 151 11.70 -13.95 11.11
N TYR A 152 12.68 -14.72 11.62
CA TYR A 152 12.47 -15.58 12.76
C TYR A 152 12.81 -14.88 14.08
N SER A 153 11.93 -15.08 15.06
CA SER A 153 12.12 -14.61 16.44
C SER A 153 11.61 -15.66 17.41
N LYS A 154 11.89 -15.50 18.70
CA LYS A 154 11.38 -16.39 19.75
C LYS A 154 11.12 -15.63 21.05
N ASP A 155 10.33 -16.23 21.91
CA ASP A 155 10.31 -15.94 23.33
C ASP A 155 10.55 -17.25 24.11
N LYS A 156 10.30 -17.27 25.41
CA LYS A 156 10.48 -18.51 26.21
C LYS A 156 9.46 -19.61 25.91
N HIS A 157 8.37 -19.31 25.18
CA HIS A 157 7.29 -20.23 24.93
C HIS A 157 7.23 -20.73 23.48
N ASN A 158 7.58 -19.86 22.51
CA ASN A 158 7.35 -20.09 21.09
C ASN A 158 8.50 -19.61 20.20
N ILE A 159 8.55 -20.18 18.98
CA ILE A 159 9.28 -19.64 17.84
C ILE A 159 8.25 -18.97 16.92
N TYR A 160 8.60 -17.82 16.35
CA TYR A 160 7.75 -17.02 15.48
C TYR A 160 8.42 -16.78 14.13
N TYR A 161 7.61 -16.67 13.10
CA TYR A 161 7.98 -16.18 11.78
C TYR A 161 7.11 -14.96 11.44
N TYR A 162 7.69 -13.78 11.26
CA TYR A 162 6.96 -12.50 11.16
C TYR A 162 5.92 -12.32 12.29
N GLY A 163 6.25 -12.74 13.49
CA GLY A 163 5.35 -12.65 14.64
C GLY A 163 4.24 -13.70 14.72
N VAL A 164 4.13 -14.60 13.74
CA VAL A 164 3.20 -15.73 13.75
C VAL A 164 3.88 -16.94 14.40
N ALA A 165 3.25 -17.53 15.41
CA ALA A 165 3.80 -18.66 16.15
C ALA A 165 3.88 -19.93 15.28
N LEU A 166 5.02 -20.62 15.34
CA LEU A 166 5.16 -21.95 14.70
C LEU A 166 4.42 -23.01 15.53
N SER A 167 3.53 -23.76 14.90
CA SER A 167 2.81 -24.82 15.60
C SER A 167 3.71 -26.02 15.94
N ASP A 168 3.59 -26.55 17.16
CA ASP A 168 4.25 -27.78 17.65
C ASP A 168 5.76 -27.84 17.35
N VAL A 169 6.44 -26.72 17.48
CA VAL A 169 7.89 -26.63 17.27
C VAL A 169 8.64 -27.17 18.49
N ASP A 170 9.67 -27.98 18.24
CA ASP A 170 10.61 -28.37 19.29
C ASP A 170 11.68 -27.29 19.41
N MET A 171 11.50 -26.39 20.36
CA MET A 171 12.36 -25.21 20.55
C MET A 171 13.81 -25.56 20.85
N ASP A 172 14.06 -26.68 21.57
CA ASP A 172 15.41 -27.11 21.96
C ASP A 172 16.26 -27.55 20.76
N THR A 173 15.61 -28.03 19.72
CA THR A 173 16.26 -28.51 18.50
C THR A 173 16.04 -27.64 17.28
N PHE A 174 15.34 -26.52 17.47
CA PHE A 174 15.05 -25.59 16.36
C PHE A 174 16.33 -25.01 15.76
N GLN A 175 16.41 -25.01 14.46
CA GLN A 175 17.57 -24.58 13.71
C GLN A 175 17.16 -23.92 12.40
N ILE A 176 17.59 -22.69 12.14
CA ILE A 176 17.47 -22.04 10.84
C ILE A 176 18.49 -22.72 9.91
N ILE A 177 18.00 -23.26 8.79
CA ILE A 177 18.85 -23.95 7.77
C ILE A 177 19.04 -23.10 6.52
N MET A 178 18.22 -22.07 6.31
CA MET A 178 18.41 -20.99 5.36
C MET A 178 17.80 -19.72 5.93
N PRO A 179 18.58 -18.67 6.19
CA PRO A 179 18.08 -17.41 6.73
C PRO A 179 16.87 -16.88 5.96
N ASN A 180 15.87 -16.40 6.68
CA ASN A 180 14.63 -15.81 6.15
C ASN A 180 13.69 -16.78 5.42
N TYR A 181 14.05 -18.06 5.23
CA TYR A 181 13.24 -18.99 4.43
C TYR A 181 12.94 -20.30 5.14
N TYR A 182 13.99 -21.07 5.49
CA TYR A 182 13.80 -22.43 5.95
C TYR A 182 14.39 -22.69 7.33
N ALA A 183 13.63 -23.43 8.13
CA ALA A 183 14.08 -23.90 9.44
C ALA A 183 13.70 -25.38 9.61
N LYS A 184 14.23 -26.00 10.65
CA LYS A 184 13.85 -27.36 11.07
C LYS A 184 14.00 -27.53 12.58
N ASP A 185 13.33 -28.52 13.10
CA ASP A 185 13.62 -29.13 14.38
C ASP A 185 13.85 -30.62 14.20
N LYS A 186 13.91 -31.40 15.29
CA LYS A 186 14.08 -32.86 15.21
C LYS A 186 12.91 -33.59 14.55
N ASN A 187 11.69 -32.98 14.51
CA ASN A 187 10.46 -33.61 14.07
C ASN A 187 9.98 -33.10 12.71
N SER A 188 10.29 -31.86 12.36
CA SER A 188 9.68 -31.13 11.25
C SER A 188 10.65 -30.25 10.49
N VAL A 189 10.31 -29.93 9.24
CA VAL A 189 10.93 -28.88 8.42
C VAL A 189 9.91 -27.79 8.18
N TYR A 190 10.33 -26.56 8.26
CA TYR A 190 9.48 -25.37 8.13
C TYR A 190 9.92 -24.52 6.94
N ALA A 191 8.92 -23.98 6.23
CA ALA A 191 9.07 -22.89 5.30
C ALA A 191 8.25 -21.71 5.83
N GLY A 192 8.93 -20.66 6.29
CA GLY A 192 8.27 -19.63 7.07
C GLY A 192 7.63 -20.21 8.35
N HIS A 193 6.35 -19.94 8.60
CA HIS A 193 5.61 -20.47 9.76
C HIS A 193 4.99 -21.85 9.50
N LYS A 194 5.02 -22.38 8.25
CA LYS A 194 4.33 -23.61 7.88
C LYS A 194 5.24 -24.82 7.86
N LYS A 195 4.72 -25.97 8.34
CA LYS A 195 5.40 -27.27 8.24
C LYS A 195 5.35 -27.79 6.80
N ILE A 196 6.50 -28.25 6.29
CA ILE A 196 6.56 -28.94 5.00
C ILE A 196 6.16 -30.40 5.20
N LYS A 197 4.95 -30.74 4.78
CA LYS A 197 4.39 -32.07 4.96
C LYS A 197 5.23 -33.15 4.26
N GLY A 198 5.64 -34.15 5.02
CA GLY A 198 6.39 -35.30 4.51
C GLY A 198 7.91 -35.09 4.35
N ALA A 199 8.44 -33.91 4.64
CA ALA A 199 9.87 -33.65 4.62
C ALA A 199 10.55 -34.32 5.82
N ASN A 200 11.68 -34.99 5.56
CA ASN A 200 12.49 -35.66 6.60
C ASN A 200 13.56 -34.73 7.16
N PRO A 201 13.44 -34.21 8.40
CA PRO A 201 14.39 -33.25 8.96
C PRO A 201 15.80 -33.81 9.12
N LYS A 202 15.98 -35.14 9.16
CA LYS A 202 17.30 -35.78 9.28
C LYS A 202 18.09 -35.75 7.98
N THR A 203 17.42 -35.77 6.82
CA THR A 203 18.06 -35.86 5.50
C THR A 203 17.84 -34.61 4.64
N ILE A 204 17.08 -33.65 5.13
CA ILE A 204 16.74 -32.43 4.39
C ILE A 204 18.00 -31.65 4.00
N LYS A 205 18.06 -31.19 2.77
CA LYS A 205 19.09 -30.31 2.21
C LYS A 205 18.44 -29.16 1.49
N VAL A 206 18.85 -27.94 1.79
CA VAL A 206 18.53 -26.76 1.01
C VAL A 206 19.43 -26.74 -0.20
N LEU A 207 18.87 -26.57 -1.39
CA LEU A 207 19.60 -26.47 -2.66
C LEU A 207 19.72 -25.02 -3.12
N ASN A 208 18.62 -24.30 -3.11
CA ASN A 208 18.52 -22.86 -3.35
C ASN A 208 17.22 -22.33 -2.72
N ILE A 209 16.82 -21.08 -3.01
CA ILE A 209 15.60 -20.50 -2.44
C ILE A 209 14.31 -21.18 -2.93
N ALA A 210 14.34 -21.79 -4.10
CA ALA A 210 13.18 -22.44 -4.73
C ALA A 210 13.07 -23.94 -4.43
N TYR A 211 14.17 -24.60 -4.01
CA TYR A 211 14.19 -26.07 -3.87
C TYR A 211 14.91 -26.53 -2.61
N ILE A 212 14.26 -27.43 -1.91
CA ILE A 212 14.84 -28.27 -0.88
C ILE A 212 14.55 -29.74 -1.20
N LYS A 213 15.37 -30.66 -0.73
CA LYS A 213 15.12 -32.09 -0.90
C LYS A 213 15.56 -32.92 0.29
N ASP A 214 14.90 -34.02 0.51
CA ASP A 214 15.40 -35.10 1.35
C ASP A 214 15.93 -36.28 0.49
N ASP A 215 16.11 -37.42 1.09
CA ASP A 215 16.60 -38.63 0.40
C ASP A 215 15.60 -39.22 -0.62
N LYS A 216 14.32 -38.83 -0.57
CA LYS A 216 13.24 -39.41 -1.41
C LYS A 216 12.52 -38.38 -2.25
N THR A 217 12.40 -37.17 -1.78
CA THR A 217 11.47 -36.18 -2.30
C THR A 217 12.14 -34.84 -2.53
N VAL A 218 11.77 -34.18 -3.62
CA VAL A 218 12.09 -32.76 -3.87
C VAL A 218 10.85 -31.95 -3.55
N PHE A 219 11.04 -30.90 -2.78
CA PHE A 219 10.03 -29.93 -2.47
C PHE A 219 10.37 -28.62 -3.18
N SER A 220 9.38 -28.05 -3.78
CA SER A 220 9.48 -26.74 -4.40
C SER A 220 8.31 -25.95 -3.93
N ASP A 221 8.54 -24.83 -3.38
CA ASP A 221 7.53 -23.82 -3.41
C ASP A 221 7.87 -22.46 -2.85
N PHE A 222 7.50 -21.46 -3.62
CA PHE A 222 7.05 -20.17 -3.11
C PHE A 222 5.68 -20.24 -2.40
N SER A 223 4.89 -21.32 -2.55
CA SER A 223 3.57 -21.54 -1.94
C SER A 223 3.53 -22.69 -0.91
N PHE A 224 4.66 -23.00 -0.31
CA PHE A 224 4.78 -23.70 0.98
C PHE A 224 4.17 -25.10 1.17
N SER A 225 3.90 -25.89 0.15
CA SER A 225 3.48 -27.29 0.39
C SER A 225 3.63 -28.29 -0.75
N ASN A 226 4.19 -27.90 -1.90
CA ASN A 226 4.14 -28.77 -3.05
C ASN A 226 5.36 -29.66 -3.19
N THR A 227 5.14 -30.94 -2.98
CA THR A 227 6.05 -31.99 -3.47
C THR A 227 6.17 -31.86 -4.98
N LEU A 228 7.39 -31.73 -5.50
CA LEU A 228 7.66 -31.72 -6.93
C LEU A 228 7.40 -33.12 -7.50
N LYS A 229 6.17 -33.34 -8.00
CA LYS A 229 5.75 -34.65 -8.52
C LYS A 229 6.64 -35.10 -9.66
N ASN A 230 7.09 -36.37 -9.61
CA ASN A 230 7.90 -37.02 -10.63
C ASN A 230 9.36 -36.48 -10.78
N ALA A 231 9.83 -35.65 -9.86
CA ALA A 231 11.26 -35.30 -9.82
C ALA A 231 12.07 -36.43 -9.18
N ASP A 232 13.20 -36.77 -9.78
CA ASP A 232 14.15 -37.73 -9.24
C ASP A 232 15.03 -37.09 -8.18
N ALA A 233 14.67 -37.22 -6.89
CA ALA A 233 15.40 -36.59 -5.79
C ALA A 233 16.89 -36.97 -5.74
N LYS A 234 17.26 -38.16 -6.21
CA LYS A 234 18.62 -38.63 -6.20
C LYS A 234 19.51 -37.83 -7.16
N SER A 235 19.02 -37.53 -8.37
CA SER A 235 19.72 -36.77 -9.39
C SER A 235 19.41 -35.27 -9.41
N PHE A 236 18.49 -34.81 -8.56
CA PHE A 236 18.05 -33.42 -8.58
C PHE A 236 19.16 -32.48 -8.06
N GLU A 237 19.45 -31.46 -8.83
CA GLU A 237 20.39 -30.38 -8.51
C GLU A 237 19.84 -29.00 -8.85
N ALA A 238 20.27 -27.98 -8.11
CA ALA A 238 19.93 -26.59 -8.38
C ALA A 238 20.77 -25.99 -9.51
N LEU A 239 20.16 -25.09 -10.29
CA LEU A 239 20.78 -24.32 -11.36
C LEU A 239 20.54 -22.82 -11.13
N GLY A 240 21.26 -22.18 -10.21
CA GLY A 240 20.99 -20.79 -9.84
C GLY A 240 20.03 -20.68 -8.66
N GLN A 241 19.28 -19.59 -8.59
CA GLN A 241 18.39 -19.30 -7.44
C GLN A 241 17.01 -19.96 -7.55
N TYR A 242 16.46 -20.02 -8.77
CA TYR A 242 15.08 -20.43 -9.03
C TYR A 242 14.95 -21.68 -9.89
N TYR A 243 16.01 -22.09 -10.56
CA TYR A 243 16.01 -23.26 -11.44
C TYR A 243 16.52 -24.52 -10.73
N GLY A 244 15.98 -25.65 -11.16
CA GLY A 244 16.44 -26.98 -10.79
C GLY A 244 16.31 -27.94 -11.94
N LYS A 245 17.10 -29.04 -11.92
CA LYS A 245 16.97 -30.15 -12.88
C LYS A 245 17.22 -31.49 -12.23
N ASP A 246 16.59 -32.49 -12.78
CA ASP A 246 16.95 -33.89 -12.57
C ASP A 246 17.52 -34.51 -13.86
N LYS A 247 17.74 -35.82 -13.87
CA LYS A 247 18.23 -36.53 -15.07
C LYS A 247 17.31 -36.43 -16.29
N ASN A 248 16.01 -36.10 -16.10
CA ASN A 248 14.98 -36.14 -17.14
C ASN A 248 14.38 -34.79 -17.49
N ASN A 249 14.38 -33.84 -16.54
CA ASN A 249 13.59 -32.61 -16.66
C ASN A 249 14.32 -31.42 -16.09
N VAL A 250 13.94 -30.23 -16.57
CA VAL A 250 14.31 -28.94 -16.00
C VAL A 250 13.08 -28.26 -15.45
N TYR A 251 13.24 -27.53 -14.36
CA TYR A 251 12.16 -26.89 -13.61
C TYR A 251 12.55 -25.45 -13.28
N LEU A 252 11.56 -24.57 -13.26
CA LEU A 252 11.63 -23.20 -12.72
C LEU A 252 10.53 -23.06 -11.65
N MET A 253 10.91 -22.71 -10.41
CA MET A 253 9.97 -22.52 -9.29
C MET A 253 8.92 -23.64 -9.15
N GLY A 254 9.34 -24.90 -9.39
CA GLY A 254 8.45 -26.07 -9.33
C GLY A 254 7.72 -26.40 -10.63
N GLU A 255 7.70 -25.52 -11.60
CA GLU A 255 7.07 -25.80 -12.90
C GLU A 255 8.08 -26.42 -13.89
N LYS A 256 7.63 -27.44 -14.60
CA LYS A 256 8.45 -28.11 -15.62
C LYS A 256 8.55 -27.25 -16.88
N ILE A 257 9.79 -26.98 -17.32
CA ILE A 257 10.06 -26.35 -18.61
C ILE A 257 9.89 -27.39 -19.71
N LYS A 258 8.85 -27.27 -20.51
CA LYS A 258 8.55 -28.20 -21.60
C LYS A 258 9.59 -28.15 -22.70
N LYS A 259 9.96 -29.32 -23.23
CA LYS A 259 10.93 -29.52 -24.34
C LYS A 259 12.38 -29.07 -24.01
N ALA A 260 12.71 -28.79 -22.75
CA ALA A 260 14.08 -28.42 -22.37
C ALA A 260 15.05 -29.61 -22.53
N ASP A 261 16.16 -29.41 -23.19
CA ASP A 261 17.24 -30.37 -23.26
C ASP A 261 18.13 -30.29 -22.00
N VAL A 262 17.93 -31.23 -21.08
CA VAL A 262 18.54 -31.22 -19.74
C VAL A 262 20.08 -31.13 -19.79
N LYS A 263 20.71 -31.71 -20.83
CA LYS A 263 22.16 -31.78 -20.95
C LYS A 263 22.79 -30.45 -21.35
N THR A 264 22.10 -29.66 -22.14
CA THR A 264 22.59 -28.38 -22.68
C THR A 264 21.94 -27.16 -22.10
N PHE A 265 21.04 -27.33 -21.14
CA PHE A 265 20.32 -26.26 -20.51
C PHE A 265 21.23 -25.30 -19.72
N GLN A 266 21.04 -24.02 -19.92
CA GLN A 266 21.79 -22.94 -19.28
C GLN A 266 20.84 -21.82 -18.85
N VAL A 267 21.01 -21.32 -17.63
CA VAL A 267 20.37 -20.11 -17.15
C VAL A 267 21.11 -18.90 -17.73
N ILE A 268 20.38 -17.96 -18.31
CA ILE A 268 20.92 -16.72 -18.86
C ILE A 268 20.81 -15.59 -17.84
N SER A 269 19.63 -15.41 -17.24
CA SER A 269 19.35 -14.38 -16.23
C SER A 269 18.24 -14.82 -15.29
N GLU A 270 18.37 -14.42 -14.02
CA GLU A 270 17.36 -14.55 -12.97
C GLU A 270 17.04 -13.18 -12.34
N GLU A 271 17.35 -12.10 -13.04
CA GLU A 271 17.16 -10.73 -12.53
C GLU A 271 15.78 -10.19 -12.86
N SER A 272 15.26 -9.30 -12.01
CA SER A 272 14.11 -8.44 -12.28
C SER A 272 12.82 -9.16 -12.69
N PHE A 273 12.46 -10.28 -12.05
CA PHE A 273 11.23 -11.04 -12.32
C PHE A 273 11.11 -11.59 -13.75
N LYS A 274 12.20 -11.61 -14.53
CA LYS A 274 12.26 -12.19 -15.86
C LYS A 274 13.37 -13.24 -15.92
N HIS A 275 12.97 -14.51 -15.97
CA HIS A 275 13.90 -15.63 -15.95
C HIS A 275 14.17 -16.11 -17.38
N TYR A 276 15.31 -15.76 -17.91
CA TYR A 276 15.73 -16.22 -19.23
C TYR A 276 16.65 -17.43 -19.13
N SER A 277 16.39 -18.41 -19.97
CA SER A 277 17.22 -19.61 -20.10
C SER A 277 17.29 -20.10 -21.55
N LYS A 278 18.19 -21.02 -21.85
CA LYS A 278 18.32 -21.63 -23.18
C LYS A 278 18.87 -23.03 -23.11
N ASP A 279 18.65 -23.76 -24.16
CA ASP A 279 19.39 -24.99 -24.48
C ASP A 279 19.93 -24.94 -25.92
N LYS A 280 20.41 -26.04 -26.44
CA LYS A 280 20.91 -26.09 -27.82
C LYS A 280 19.85 -25.81 -28.90
N ASN A 281 18.56 -25.96 -28.58
CA ASN A 281 17.45 -25.89 -29.53
C ASN A 281 16.59 -24.67 -29.38
N ASN A 282 16.39 -24.20 -28.12
CA ASN A 282 15.39 -23.18 -27.77
C ASN A 282 15.97 -22.13 -26.81
N VAL A 283 15.32 -20.97 -26.82
CA VAL A 283 15.42 -19.94 -25.78
C VAL A 283 14.10 -19.90 -25.05
N TYR A 284 14.16 -19.68 -23.74
CA TYR A 284 12.98 -19.64 -22.86
C TYR A 284 12.91 -18.31 -22.11
N LEU A 285 11.70 -17.78 -21.97
CA LEU A 285 11.35 -16.79 -20.97
C LEU A 285 10.38 -17.46 -20.00
N GLU A 286 10.74 -17.48 -18.70
CA GLU A 286 10.06 -18.32 -17.72
C GLU A 286 10.01 -19.79 -18.20
N THR A 287 8.81 -20.37 -18.29
CA THR A 287 8.62 -21.75 -18.80
C THR A 287 8.25 -21.82 -20.28
N TYR A 288 8.17 -20.67 -20.98
CA TYR A 288 7.71 -20.57 -22.38
C TYR A 288 8.87 -20.46 -23.36
N ILE A 289 8.72 -21.09 -24.53
CA ILE A 289 9.69 -20.96 -25.63
C ILE A 289 9.50 -19.61 -26.31
N ILE A 290 10.60 -18.88 -26.52
CA ILE A 290 10.62 -17.71 -27.39
C ILE A 290 10.69 -18.19 -28.83
N GLU A 291 9.55 -18.15 -29.50
CA GLU A 291 9.41 -18.73 -30.84
C GLU A 291 10.34 -18.09 -31.87
N GLY A 292 11.15 -18.93 -32.50
CA GLY A 292 12.09 -18.52 -33.56
C GLY A 292 13.35 -17.81 -33.10
N ALA A 293 13.60 -17.72 -31.80
CA ALA A 293 14.86 -17.18 -31.28
C ALA A 293 16.03 -18.18 -31.50
N ASP A 294 17.17 -17.67 -31.96
CA ASP A 294 18.39 -18.46 -32.15
C ASP A 294 19.17 -18.56 -30.82
N PRO A 295 19.25 -19.74 -30.16
CA PRO A 295 19.95 -19.90 -28.89
C PRO A 295 21.44 -19.56 -28.95
N LYS A 296 22.06 -19.61 -30.12
CA LYS A 296 23.48 -19.34 -30.28
C LYS A 296 23.83 -17.87 -30.22
N THR A 297 22.91 -17.01 -30.68
CA THR A 297 23.15 -15.58 -30.83
C THR A 297 22.22 -14.74 -29.94
N PHE A 298 21.32 -15.38 -29.18
CA PHE A 298 20.39 -14.69 -28.29
C PHE A 298 21.12 -14.00 -27.15
N GLU A 299 20.78 -12.73 -26.94
CA GLU A 299 21.27 -11.91 -25.83
C GLU A 299 20.18 -10.97 -25.31
N ILE A 300 20.22 -10.70 -24.00
CA ILE A 300 19.38 -9.71 -23.34
C ILE A 300 20.04 -8.34 -23.50
N ILE A 301 19.25 -7.31 -23.76
CA ILE A 301 19.78 -5.93 -23.80
C ILE A 301 19.93 -5.47 -22.35
N LYS A 302 21.18 -5.35 -21.88
CA LYS A 302 21.49 -5.16 -20.43
C LYS A 302 20.87 -3.93 -19.81
N GLU A 303 20.85 -2.83 -20.58
CA GLU A 303 20.28 -1.56 -20.11
C GLU A 303 18.75 -1.56 -20.05
N GLU A 304 18.13 -2.54 -20.75
CA GLU A 304 16.69 -2.69 -20.79
C GLU A 304 16.30 -4.17 -20.96
N PRO A 305 16.23 -4.94 -19.85
CA PRO A 305 16.03 -6.40 -19.88
C PRO A 305 14.66 -6.85 -20.43
N SER A 306 13.72 -5.94 -20.60
CA SER A 306 12.47 -6.22 -21.31
C SER A 306 12.68 -6.50 -22.80
N TYR A 307 13.76 -5.93 -23.36
CA TYR A 307 14.16 -6.20 -24.74
C TYR A 307 15.27 -7.24 -24.78
N SER A 308 15.18 -8.09 -25.78
CA SER A 308 16.20 -9.06 -26.13
C SER A 308 16.34 -9.15 -27.66
N LYS A 309 17.43 -9.71 -28.13
CA LYS A 309 17.68 -9.88 -29.56
C LYS A 309 18.47 -11.15 -29.85
N ASP A 310 18.40 -11.61 -31.07
CA ASP A 310 19.37 -12.52 -31.66
C ASP A 310 20.02 -11.87 -32.89
N LYS A 311 20.72 -12.62 -33.67
CA LYS A 311 21.37 -12.13 -34.91
C LYS A 311 20.37 -11.49 -35.90
N LYS A 312 19.09 -11.89 -35.85
CA LYS A 312 18.11 -11.53 -36.87
C LYS A 312 16.95 -10.69 -36.33
N TYR A 313 16.51 -10.96 -35.14
CA TYR A 313 15.27 -10.42 -34.61
C TYR A 313 15.43 -9.68 -33.27
N LEU A 314 14.59 -8.68 -33.10
CA LEU A 314 14.35 -7.95 -31.87
C LEU A 314 13.08 -8.52 -31.20
N TYR A 315 13.15 -8.72 -29.88
CA TYR A 315 12.07 -9.24 -29.04
C TYR A 315 11.74 -8.26 -27.91
N TYR A 316 10.49 -8.23 -27.50
CA TYR A 316 10.04 -7.56 -26.28
C TYR A 316 9.23 -8.55 -25.44
N SER A 317 9.64 -8.76 -24.18
CA SER A 317 9.03 -9.75 -23.26
C SER A 317 8.81 -11.13 -23.92
N GLY A 318 9.78 -11.58 -24.71
CA GLY A 318 9.74 -12.87 -25.43
C GLY A 318 8.97 -12.87 -26.73
N GLU A 319 8.27 -11.81 -27.07
CA GLU A 319 7.56 -11.70 -28.36
C GLU A 319 8.45 -11.07 -29.42
N LYS A 320 8.47 -11.65 -30.60
CA LYS A 320 9.19 -11.09 -31.75
C LYS A 320 8.49 -9.86 -32.28
N ILE A 321 9.17 -8.70 -32.29
CA ILE A 321 8.60 -7.42 -32.71
C ILE A 321 9.12 -6.90 -34.04
N ASP A 322 10.40 -7.14 -34.38
CA ASP A 322 10.98 -6.66 -35.65
C ASP A 322 12.23 -7.46 -36.05
N GLU A 323 12.70 -7.26 -37.25
CA GLU A 323 14.07 -7.64 -37.63
C GLU A 323 15.07 -6.59 -37.15
N ILE A 324 16.22 -7.04 -36.69
CA ILE A 324 17.32 -6.14 -36.30
C ILE A 324 17.76 -5.32 -37.50
N LYS A 325 17.86 -4.01 -37.31
CA LYS A 325 18.42 -3.04 -38.25
C LYS A 325 19.67 -2.42 -37.62
N ASP A 326 20.49 -1.81 -38.45
CA ASP A 326 21.65 -1.05 -38.00
C ASP A 326 21.23 0.07 -37.04
N ASN A 327 22.12 0.41 -36.07
CA ASN A 327 21.90 1.48 -35.10
C ASN A 327 20.77 1.20 -34.09
N LEU A 328 20.66 -0.02 -33.57
CA LEU A 328 19.83 -0.28 -32.39
C LEU A 328 20.30 0.57 -31.21
N LYS A 329 19.39 1.40 -30.67
CA LYS A 329 19.72 2.34 -29.60
C LYS A 329 18.60 2.43 -28.59
N ILE A 330 18.96 2.34 -27.31
CA ILE A 330 18.06 2.65 -26.20
C ILE A 330 17.94 4.17 -26.11
N MET A 331 16.73 4.66 -25.99
CA MET A 331 16.41 6.08 -25.90
C MET A 331 15.89 6.47 -24.50
N SER A 332 15.18 5.58 -23.82
CA SER A 332 14.68 5.74 -22.46
C SER A 332 14.48 4.36 -21.87
N ALA A 333 14.81 4.20 -20.59
CA ALA A 333 14.56 3.04 -19.79
C ALA A 333 13.75 3.45 -18.55
N GLY A 334 12.88 2.57 -18.06
CA GLY A 334 12.04 2.83 -16.89
C GLY A 334 10.57 2.51 -17.13
N VAL A 335 9.70 3.50 -17.08
CA VAL A 335 8.24 3.24 -17.23
C VAL A 335 7.85 2.90 -18.67
N LEU A 336 8.43 3.61 -19.63
CA LEU A 336 8.30 3.31 -21.04
C LEU A 336 9.70 3.03 -21.62
N ASP A 337 9.93 1.76 -21.91
CA ASP A 337 11.18 1.29 -22.50
C ASP A 337 11.23 1.63 -23.98
N ILE A 338 11.86 2.76 -24.31
CA ILE A 338 11.91 3.25 -25.68
C ILE A 338 13.20 2.85 -26.37
N ILE A 339 13.06 2.16 -27.50
CA ILE A 339 14.19 1.71 -28.31
C ILE A 339 14.02 2.17 -29.78
N LYS A 340 15.13 2.57 -30.37
CA LYS A 340 15.22 2.84 -31.80
C LYS A 340 15.90 1.68 -32.51
N ASN A 341 15.26 1.14 -33.55
CA ASN A 341 15.75 0.08 -34.41
C ASN A 341 15.77 0.57 -35.88
N GLY A 342 16.92 1.03 -36.33
CA GLY A 342 17.05 1.72 -37.63
C GLY A 342 16.22 3.02 -37.67
N ASN A 343 15.25 3.06 -38.56
CA ASN A 343 14.29 4.19 -38.69
C ASN A 343 12.92 3.90 -38.07
N ARG A 344 12.85 3.01 -37.10
CA ARG A 344 11.62 2.70 -36.35
C ARG A 344 11.87 2.91 -34.88
N ILE A 345 10.85 3.37 -34.15
CA ILE A 345 10.89 3.58 -32.70
C ILE A 345 9.80 2.72 -32.06
N TYR A 346 10.15 2.05 -30.99
CA TYR A 346 9.27 1.20 -30.21
C TYR A 346 9.23 1.68 -28.75
N ALA A 347 8.06 1.61 -28.13
CA ALA A 347 7.89 1.81 -26.71
C ALA A 347 7.20 0.56 -26.14
N ASN A 348 7.81 -0.11 -25.14
CA ASN A 348 7.34 -1.37 -24.58
C ASN A 348 6.86 -2.34 -25.68
N GLY A 349 7.70 -2.55 -26.71
CA GLY A 349 7.40 -3.42 -27.84
C GLY A 349 6.42 -2.86 -28.89
N ASN A 350 5.69 -1.78 -28.59
CA ASN A 350 4.74 -1.17 -29.54
C ASN A 350 5.46 -0.21 -30.48
N ARG A 351 5.24 -0.38 -31.79
CA ARG A 351 5.78 0.55 -32.77
C ARG A 351 5.07 1.91 -32.70
N LEU A 352 5.86 2.97 -32.58
CA LEU A 352 5.36 4.35 -32.56
C LEU A 352 5.26 4.93 -33.99
N ASP A 353 4.21 5.71 -34.20
CA ASP A 353 4.03 6.46 -35.44
C ASP A 353 4.73 7.82 -35.33
N ILE A 354 6.01 7.83 -35.73
CA ILE A 354 6.87 9.01 -35.68
C ILE A 354 7.45 9.25 -37.08
N GLU A 355 7.10 10.40 -37.67
CA GLU A 355 7.71 10.84 -38.89
C GLU A 355 9.17 11.26 -38.68
N ASN A 356 10.05 10.95 -39.62
CA ASN A 356 11.48 11.28 -39.60
C ASN A 356 12.15 10.90 -38.26
N PRO A 357 12.12 9.63 -37.86
CA PRO A 357 12.62 9.15 -36.57
C PRO A 357 14.14 9.29 -36.40
N GLU A 358 14.87 9.58 -37.47
CA GLU A 358 16.31 9.80 -37.47
C GLU A 358 16.72 10.88 -36.46
N ASN A 359 15.98 11.99 -36.44
CA ASN A 359 16.22 13.15 -35.61
C ASN A 359 15.35 13.21 -34.36
N PHE A 360 14.65 12.12 -34.06
CA PHE A 360 13.80 12.07 -32.88
C PHE A 360 14.63 12.03 -31.60
N LYS A 361 14.24 12.86 -30.63
CA LYS A 361 14.83 12.95 -29.28
C LYS A 361 13.73 13.02 -28.25
N ILE A 362 13.94 12.36 -27.12
CA ILE A 362 13.10 12.52 -25.92
C ILE A 362 13.45 13.87 -25.29
N ILE A 363 12.43 14.66 -24.94
CA ILE A 363 12.61 16.00 -24.33
C ILE A 363 12.61 15.84 -22.81
N LYS A 364 11.59 15.14 -22.28
CA LYS A 364 11.41 14.91 -20.84
C LYS A 364 10.62 13.62 -20.60
N ASN A 365 11.03 12.89 -19.58
CA ASN A 365 10.31 11.77 -19.01
C ASN A 365 9.85 12.20 -17.60
N ASP A 366 8.56 12.48 -17.41
CA ASP A 366 8.03 12.93 -16.13
C ASP A 366 7.39 11.77 -15.35
N TYR A 367 8.26 10.91 -14.83
CA TYR A 367 7.91 9.69 -14.13
C TYR A 367 6.96 9.88 -12.93
N TYR A 368 7.11 11.00 -12.19
CA TYR A 368 6.42 11.17 -10.91
C TYR A 368 5.02 11.77 -11.01
N ASN A 369 4.80 12.67 -11.96
CA ASN A 369 3.52 13.38 -12.08
C ASN A 369 2.58 12.71 -13.08
N ASN A 370 3.12 12.02 -14.09
CA ASN A 370 2.34 11.18 -14.99
C ASN A 370 3.25 10.14 -15.66
N PRO A 371 3.41 8.95 -15.06
CA PRO A 371 4.34 7.92 -15.52
C PRO A 371 4.06 7.39 -16.93
N ASN A 372 2.88 7.68 -17.47
CA ASN A 372 2.43 7.18 -18.75
C ASN A 372 2.63 8.18 -19.91
N ILE A 373 3.27 9.33 -19.67
CA ILE A 373 3.44 10.36 -20.70
C ILE A 373 4.92 10.70 -20.89
N ILE A 374 5.40 10.56 -22.11
CA ILE A 374 6.73 11.00 -22.53
C ILE A 374 6.61 12.00 -23.69
N TYR A 375 7.36 13.08 -23.61
CA TYR A 375 7.45 14.05 -24.68
C TYR A 375 8.72 13.84 -25.49
N GLY A 376 8.58 13.93 -26.81
CA GLY A 376 9.70 13.86 -27.75
C GLY A 376 9.54 14.85 -28.89
N LYS A 377 10.63 15.15 -29.59
CA LYS A 377 10.61 16.01 -30.78
C LYS A 377 11.57 15.52 -31.85
N ASN A 378 11.27 15.89 -33.05
CA ASN A 378 12.19 15.90 -34.18
C ASN A 378 12.28 17.32 -34.79
N ASN A 379 12.87 17.46 -35.95
CA ASN A 379 13.02 18.75 -36.62
C ASN A 379 11.68 19.37 -37.09
N LYS A 380 10.58 18.62 -37.06
CA LYS A 380 9.31 19.03 -37.67
C LYS A 380 8.14 19.06 -36.68
N ASN A 381 8.13 18.17 -35.70
CA ASN A 381 6.99 17.99 -34.81
C ASN A 381 7.42 17.79 -33.35
N ILE A 382 6.50 18.17 -32.45
CA ILE A 382 6.48 17.71 -31.06
C ILE A 382 5.54 16.53 -30.96
N TYR A 383 5.98 15.48 -30.29
CA TYR A 383 5.22 14.26 -30.05
C TYR A 383 4.97 14.06 -28.56
N VAL A 384 3.83 13.52 -28.25
CA VAL A 384 3.56 12.90 -26.95
C VAL A 384 3.39 11.40 -27.16
N ILE A 385 4.04 10.61 -26.30
CA ILE A 385 3.90 9.16 -26.23
C ILE A 385 3.06 8.88 -25.00
N ILE A 386 1.93 8.23 -25.18
CA ILE A 386 0.95 7.96 -24.12
C ILE A 386 0.77 6.46 -23.99
N GLY A 387 0.94 5.95 -22.77
CA GLY A 387 0.65 4.57 -22.40
C GLY A 387 -0.60 4.49 -21.54
N ASN A 388 -1.56 3.64 -21.90
CA ASN A 388 -2.71 3.29 -21.06
C ASN A 388 -2.79 1.76 -20.94
N GLY A 389 -2.09 1.21 -19.94
CA GLY A 389 -2.03 -0.24 -19.75
C GLY A 389 -1.36 -0.98 -20.92
N GLN A 390 -2.13 -1.67 -21.77
CA GLN A 390 -1.59 -2.54 -22.81
C GLN A 390 -1.24 -1.83 -24.13
N LYS A 391 -1.70 -0.58 -24.36
CA LYS A 391 -1.47 0.13 -25.62
C LYS A 391 -0.67 1.40 -25.41
N ILE A 392 0.44 1.51 -26.14
CA ILE A 392 1.27 2.70 -26.20
C ILE A 392 1.21 3.25 -27.62
N HIS A 393 0.98 4.54 -27.74
CA HIS A 393 0.91 5.22 -29.02
C HIS A 393 1.53 6.61 -28.95
N SER A 394 1.93 7.12 -30.10
CA SER A 394 2.43 8.50 -30.24
C SER A 394 1.41 9.39 -30.94
N LYS A 395 1.36 10.66 -30.54
CA LYS A 395 0.56 11.70 -31.17
C LYS A 395 1.38 12.95 -31.40
N VAL A 396 1.13 13.62 -32.51
CA VAL A 396 1.70 14.96 -32.79
C VAL A 396 0.90 16.01 -31.99
N ILE A 397 1.58 16.89 -31.28
CA ILE A 397 0.98 18.10 -30.75
C ILE A 397 0.86 19.11 -31.88
N LYS A 398 -0.34 19.15 -32.48
CA LYS A 398 -0.60 20.00 -33.63
C LYS A 398 -0.35 21.46 -33.33
N ASP A 399 0.26 22.18 -34.32
CA ASP A 399 0.57 23.61 -34.27
C ASP A 399 1.51 24.04 -33.14
N ALA A 400 2.21 23.12 -32.49
CA ALA A 400 3.18 23.45 -31.45
C ALA A 400 4.44 24.08 -32.08
N ASP A 401 4.89 25.22 -31.49
CA ASP A 401 6.14 25.85 -31.90
C ASP A 401 7.33 25.11 -31.26
N ILE A 402 8.09 24.39 -32.06
CA ILE A 402 9.18 23.49 -31.64
C ILE A 402 10.26 24.23 -30.85
N ASN A 403 10.50 25.51 -31.17
CA ASN A 403 11.60 26.26 -30.60
C ASN A 403 11.28 26.82 -29.23
N SER A 404 10.01 27.10 -28.95
CA SER A 404 9.55 27.66 -27.67
C SER A 404 8.74 26.65 -26.85
N PHE A 405 8.65 25.41 -27.27
CA PHE A 405 7.90 24.38 -26.57
C PHE A 405 8.62 23.96 -25.28
N GLU A 406 7.90 24.03 -24.17
CA GLU A 406 8.37 23.61 -22.86
C GLU A 406 7.30 22.82 -22.10
N ILE A 407 7.73 21.89 -21.25
CA ILE A 407 6.89 21.09 -20.38
C ILE A 407 6.82 21.84 -19.05
N MET A 408 5.61 22.03 -18.53
CA MET A 408 5.40 22.74 -17.28
C MET A 408 5.73 21.82 -16.08
N GLU A 409 5.81 22.38 -14.88
CA GLU A 409 6.21 21.69 -13.65
C GLU A 409 5.38 20.41 -13.38
N ILE A 410 4.09 20.47 -13.64
CA ILE A 410 3.22 19.27 -13.66
C ILE A 410 3.14 18.79 -15.10
N GLY A 411 3.75 17.65 -15.39
CA GLY A 411 3.97 17.11 -16.75
C GLY A 411 2.74 16.85 -17.60
N ALA A 412 1.53 16.97 -17.04
CA ALA A 412 0.29 16.97 -17.82
C ALA A 412 0.09 18.28 -18.62
N TYR A 413 0.80 19.35 -18.28
CA TYR A 413 0.71 20.64 -18.97
C TYR A 413 1.99 20.95 -19.74
N SER A 414 1.83 21.50 -20.93
CA SER A 414 2.94 22.02 -21.73
C SER A 414 2.51 23.31 -22.41
N ARG A 415 3.47 24.13 -22.81
CA ARG A 415 3.19 25.38 -23.50
C ARG A 415 4.22 25.69 -24.58
N ASP A 416 3.82 26.54 -25.49
CA ASP A 416 4.72 27.24 -26.40
C ASP A 416 4.48 28.76 -26.33
N LYS A 417 5.13 29.52 -27.20
CA LYS A 417 4.93 30.99 -27.22
C LYS A 417 3.48 31.39 -27.49
N ASN A 418 2.64 30.53 -28.10
CA ASN A 418 1.28 30.85 -28.53
C ASN A 418 0.19 30.15 -27.66
N ASN A 419 0.44 28.93 -27.19
CA ASN A 419 -0.61 28.03 -26.67
C ASN A 419 -0.22 27.38 -25.36
N ILE A 420 -1.23 26.91 -24.61
CA ILE A 420 -1.11 25.94 -23.53
C ILE A 420 -1.81 24.65 -23.97
N TYR A 421 -1.21 23.53 -23.64
CA TYR A 421 -1.71 22.18 -23.93
C TYR A 421 -1.87 21.40 -22.65
N PHE A 422 -2.91 20.59 -22.58
CA PHE A 422 -3.13 19.60 -21.54
C PHE A 422 -3.06 18.21 -22.15
N THR A 423 -2.32 17.32 -21.52
CA THR A 423 -2.13 15.92 -21.96
C THR A 423 -2.49 14.98 -20.82
N TYR A 424 -3.43 14.09 -21.07
CA TYR A 424 -3.78 12.99 -20.18
C TYR A 424 -3.92 11.69 -20.98
N SER A 425 -5.10 11.34 -21.46
CA SER A 425 -5.35 10.26 -22.42
C SER A 425 -5.35 10.77 -23.88
N ASP A 426 -5.36 12.08 -24.05
CA ASP A 426 -5.26 12.79 -25.34
C ASP A 426 -4.62 14.15 -25.15
N VAL A 427 -4.24 14.81 -26.25
CA VAL A 427 -3.72 16.18 -26.24
C VAL A 427 -4.86 17.15 -26.50
N VAL A 428 -5.06 18.05 -25.55
CA VAL A 428 -6.04 19.14 -25.65
C VAL A 428 -5.29 20.47 -25.77
N LYS A 429 -5.43 21.15 -26.92
CA LYS A 429 -5.04 22.55 -27.05
C LYS A 429 -6.06 23.40 -26.32
N MET A 430 -5.65 24.03 -25.20
CA MET A 430 -6.54 24.85 -24.40
C MET A 430 -6.94 26.13 -25.12
N LYS A 431 -8.23 26.46 -25.09
CA LYS A 431 -8.77 27.65 -25.76
C LYS A 431 -8.93 28.80 -24.77
N ASP A 432 -8.73 30.03 -25.29
CA ASP A 432 -9.00 31.29 -24.57
C ASP A 432 -8.27 31.44 -23.23
N VAL A 433 -7.07 30.87 -23.12
CA VAL A 433 -6.26 30.91 -21.89
C VAL A 433 -5.44 32.20 -21.82
N ASP A 434 -5.55 32.92 -20.68
CA ASP A 434 -4.60 33.97 -20.36
C ASP A 434 -3.30 33.36 -19.81
N LYS A 435 -2.29 33.24 -20.65
CA LYS A 435 -1.03 32.56 -20.29
C LYS A 435 -0.26 33.26 -19.17
N GLY A 436 -0.44 34.59 -19.02
CA GLY A 436 0.27 35.35 -18.00
C GLY A 436 -0.24 35.12 -16.58
N SER A 437 -1.47 34.68 -16.44
CA SER A 437 -2.10 34.38 -15.16
C SER A 437 -2.48 32.91 -14.97
N PHE A 438 -2.07 32.05 -15.90
CA PHE A 438 -2.42 30.63 -15.87
C PHE A 438 -1.77 29.92 -14.68
N THR A 439 -2.58 29.23 -13.89
CA THR A 439 -2.20 28.48 -12.70
C THR A 439 -2.69 27.05 -12.83
N ILE A 440 -1.82 26.10 -12.57
CA ILE A 440 -2.14 24.68 -12.48
C ILE A 440 -2.65 24.42 -11.05
N GLY A 441 -3.85 23.85 -10.95
CA GLY A 441 -4.45 23.39 -9.72
C GLY A 441 -4.30 21.87 -9.56
N GLU A 442 -5.03 21.33 -8.63
CA GLU A 442 -5.04 19.90 -8.31
C GLU A 442 -6.11 19.14 -9.10
N HIS A 443 -6.01 17.81 -9.16
CA HIS A 443 -7.05 16.91 -9.69
C HIS A 443 -7.55 17.24 -11.11
N GLY A 444 -6.66 17.72 -11.98
CA GLY A 444 -6.98 18.07 -13.36
C GLY A 444 -7.64 19.46 -13.54
N PHE A 445 -7.79 20.22 -12.47
CA PHE A 445 -8.22 21.61 -12.54
C PHE A 445 -7.05 22.54 -12.86
N SER A 446 -7.36 23.62 -13.55
CA SER A 446 -6.48 24.76 -13.75
C SER A 446 -7.32 26.01 -13.92
N TYR A 447 -6.73 27.18 -13.76
CA TYR A 447 -7.45 28.45 -13.92
C TYR A 447 -6.52 29.57 -14.36
N ASP A 448 -7.11 30.58 -14.93
CA ASP A 448 -6.47 31.87 -15.18
C ASP A 448 -7.33 33.00 -14.57
N LYS A 449 -6.99 34.24 -14.79
CA LYS A 449 -7.78 35.37 -14.26
C LYS A 449 -9.21 35.44 -14.79
N ASN A 450 -9.51 34.77 -15.90
CA ASN A 450 -10.80 34.85 -16.59
C ASN A 450 -11.64 33.58 -16.50
N SER A 451 -11.02 32.40 -16.34
CA SER A 451 -11.69 31.11 -16.54
C SER A 451 -11.12 30.01 -15.64
N VAL A 452 -11.96 29.03 -15.37
CA VAL A 452 -11.60 27.74 -14.75
C VAL A 452 -11.64 26.65 -15.81
N TYR A 453 -10.72 25.73 -15.73
CA TYR A 453 -10.61 24.60 -16.68
C TYR A 453 -10.56 23.29 -15.91
N PHE A 454 -11.11 22.24 -16.53
CA PHE A 454 -11.04 20.87 -16.02
C PHE A 454 -10.57 19.95 -17.15
N TYR A 455 -9.49 19.21 -16.94
CA TYR A 455 -8.83 18.39 -17.95
C TYR A 455 -8.62 19.15 -19.28
N GLY A 456 -8.15 20.39 -19.19
CA GLY A 456 -7.86 21.27 -20.32
C GLY A 456 -9.08 21.89 -21.02
N LYS A 457 -10.30 21.56 -20.60
CA LYS A 457 -11.54 22.14 -21.13
C LYS A 457 -12.07 23.23 -20.21
N LYS A 458 -12.46 24.36 -20.80
CA LYS A 458 -13.07 25.47 -20.05
C LYS A 458 -14.41 25.05 -19.42
N ILE A 459 -14.62 25.45 -18.18
CA ILE A 459 -15.89 25.30 -17.49
C ILE A 459 -16.61 26.65 -17.50
N ASP A 460 -17.73 26.72 -18.21
CA ASP A 460 -18.54 27.93 -18.24
C ASP A 460 -19.41 28.04 -16.99
N GLY A 461 -19.62 29.28 -16.47
CA GLY A 461 -20.54 29.58 -15.38
C GLY A 461 -19.92 29.59 -13.97
N ILE A 462 -18.60 29.35 -13.83
CA ILE A 462 -17.88 29.49 -12.58
C ILE A 462 -16.80 30.57 -12.70
N SER A 463 -16.64 31.38 -11.65
CA SER A 463 -15.61 32.43 -11.60
C SER A 463 -14.30 31.89 -11.06
N PRO A 464 -13.14 32.26 -11.64
CA PRO A 464 -11.85 31.93 -11.03
C PRO A 464 -11.59 32.69 -9.72
N LYS A 465 -12.29 33.81 -9.48
CA LYS A 465 -12.15 34.56 -8.25
C LYS A 465 -12.77 33.80 -7.07
N GLY A 466 -11.91 33.39 -6.14
CA GLY A 466 -12.33 32.59 -4.96
C GLY A 466 -12.63 31.13 -5.32
N PHE A 467 -12.16 30.68 -6.48
CA PHE A 467 -12.28 29.27 -6.87
C PHE A 467 -11.59 28.33 -5.88
N LYS A 468 -12.31 27.32 -5.45
CA LYS A 468 -11.83 26.27 -4.55
C LYS A 468 -12.49 24.93 -4.91
N ILE A 469 -11.71 23.89 -4.91
CA ILE A 469 -12.18 22.50 -4.90
C ILE A 469 -12.49 22.16 -3.45
N VAL A 470 -13.74 21.84 -3.17
CA VAL A 470 -14.18 21.48 -1.81
C VAL A 470 -14.07 19.99 -1.59
N ASP A 471 -14.51 19.21 -2.57
CA ASP A 471 -14.50 17.77 -2.48
C ASP A 471 -14.60 17.11 -3.86
N LEU A 472 -14.08 15.89 -3.95
CA LEU A 472 -14.12 15.02 -5.13
C LEU A 472 -14.81 13.71 -4.75
N ALA A 473 -16.11 13.63 -4.97
CA ALA A 473 -16.89 12.44 -4.64
C ALA A 473 -16.88 11.43 -5.79
N VAL A 474 -16.44 10.20 -5.48
CA VAL A 474 -16.49 9.06 -6.40
C VAL A 474 -17.62 8.14 -5.96
N ASN A 475 -18.68 8.01 -6.76
CA ASN A 475 -19.70 7.00 -6.52
C ASN A 475 -19.18 5.62 -6.90
N SER A 476 -19.02 4.72 -5.94
CA SER A 476 -18.57 3.34 -6.10
C SER A 476 -19.66 2.41 -6.68
N GLY A 477 -20.29 2.76 -7.75
CA GLY A 477 -21.33 1.90 -8.35
C GLY A 477 -21.83 2.34 -9.72
N ASP A 478 -21.82 3.64 -9.97
CA ASP A 478 -22.18 4.20 -11.26
C ASP A 478 -20.99 5.01 -11.82
N SER A 479 -20.85 5.01 -13.12
CA SER A 479 -19.78 5.71 -13.86
C SER A 479 -19.79 7.24 -13.75
N VAL A 480 -20.65 7.83 -12.90
CA VAL A 480 -20.78 9.28 -12.75
C VAL A 480 -20.06 9.76 -11.51
N THR A 481 -19.00 10.51 -11.72
CA THR A 481 -18.24 11.22 -10.69
C THR A 481 -18.67 12.68 -10.63
N PHE A 482 -18.57 13.29 -9.47
CA PHE A 482 -18.78 14.73 -9.35
C PHE A 482 -17.76 15.39 -8.42
N ALA A 483 -17.58 16.70 -8.60
CA ALA A 483 -16.83 17.54 -7.69
C ALA A 483 -17.72 18.63 -7.10
N LEU A 484 -17.54 18.97 -5.82
CA LEU A 484 -18.09 20.17 -5.22
C LEU A 484 -17.07 21.29 -5.32
N LEU A 485 -17.49 22.39 -5.91
CA LEU A 485 -16.65 23.54 -6.22
C LEU A 485 -17.29 24.82 -5.65
N THR A 486 -16.48 25.75 -5.22
CA THR A 486 -16.97 27.10 -4.87
C THR A 486 -16.24 28.17 -5.66
N ASP A 487 -16.90 29.30 -5.84
CA ASP A 487 -16.27 30.57 -6.15
C ASP A 487 -16.58 31.60 -5.04
N SER A 488 -16.34 32.87 -5.27
CA SER A 488 -16.60 33.91 -4.27
C SER A 488 -18.10 34.08 -3.92
N LYS A 489 -19.03 33.43 -4.63
CA LYS A 489 -20.48 33.64 -4.51
C LYS A 489 -21.31 32.38 -4.31
N ASN A 490 -20.97 31.33 -5.04
CA ASN A 490 -21.83 30.16 -5.18
C ASN A 490 -21.11 28.85 -4.90
N LEU A 491 -21.87 27.85 -4.50
CA LEU A 491 -21.50 26.44 -4.49
C LEU A 491 -21.99 25.78 -5.78
N TYR A 492 -21.13 24.99 -6.38
CA TYR A 492 -21.42 24.27 -7.61
C TYR A 492 -21.15 22.78 -7.46
N LYS A 493 -21.88 22.00 -8.23
CA LYS A 493 -21.61 20.59 -8.50
C LYS A 493 -21.19 20.43 -9.95
N LEU A 494 -19.95 20.01 -10.18
CA LEU A 494 -19.44 19.61 -11.50
C LEU A 494 -19.64 18.10 -11.64
N ILE A 495 -20.54 17.70 -12.51
CA ILE A 495 -20.78 16.31 -12.89
C ILE A 495 -19.91 16.01 -14.10
N TYR A 496 -19.15 14.92 -14.08
CA TYR A 496 -18.28 14.55 -15.20
C TYR A 496 -18.25 13.04 -15.41
N GLU A 497 -17.99 12.66 -16.64
CA GLU A 497 -17.92 11.27 -17.08
C GLU A 497 -16.66 11.04 -17.90
N PHE A 498 -15.92 9.98 -17.56
CA PHE A 498 -14.81 9.48 -18.36
C PHE A 498 -15.26 8.28 -19.20
N ASP A 499 -14.66 8.15 -20.37
CA ASP A 499 -14.76 6.95 -21.16
C ASP A 499 -13.99 5.81 -20.45
N PRO A 500 -14.62 4.67 -20.14
CA PRO A 500 -13.98 3.62 -19.34
C PRO A 500 -12.83 2.91 -20.06
N GLU A 501 -12.82 2.93 -21.41
CA GLU A 501 -11.77 2.28 -22.18
C GLU A 501 -10.60 3.22 -22.49
N THR A 502 -10.89 4.49 -22.76
CA THR A 502 -9.91 5.47 -23.20
C THR A 502 -9.52 6.48 -22.12
N TYR A 503 -10.23 6.51 -21.00
CA TYR A 503 -10.09 7.50 -19.92
C TYR A 503 -10.17 8.96 -20.40
N LYS A 504 -10.85 9.20 -21.52
CA LYS A 504 -11.10 10.55 -22.03
C LYS A 504 -12.30 11.16 -21.33
N LEU A 505 -12.18 12.44 -20.98
CA LEU A 505 -13.31 13.21 -20.47
C LEU A 505 -14.38 13.35 -21.56
N LYS A 506 -15.50 12.63 -21.42
CA LYS A 506 -16.65 12.67 -22.33
C LYS A 506 -17.46 13.93 -22.13
N ASN A 507 -18.05 14.06 -20.96
CA ASN A 507 -19.03 15.09 -20.61
C ASN A 507 -18.68 15.80 -19.31
N THR A 508 -19.03 17.08 -19.26
CA THR A 508 -19.03 17.88 -18.02
C THR A 508 -20.30 18.70 -17.96
N LYS A 509 -20.90 18.77 -16.76
CA LYS A 509 -22.07 19.61 -16.50
C LYS A 509 -21.89 20.32 -15.17
N LEU A 510 -21.81 21.63 -15.19
CA LEU A 510 -21.79 22.45 -13.99
C LEU A 510 -23.25 22.77 -13.58
N VAL A 511 -23.57 22.55 -12.31
CA VAL A 511 -24.87 22.84 -11.72
C VAL A 511 -24.66 23.69 -10.48
N THR A 512 -25.31 24.87 -10.41
CA THR A 512 -25.31 25.67 -9.19
C THR A 512 -26.20 25.00 -8.15
N VAL A 513 -25.69 24.81 -6.94
CA VAL A 513 -26.46 24.28 -5.80
C VAL A 513 -27.35 25.41 -5.23
N THR A 514 -28.67 25.25 -5.38
CA THR A 514 -29.66 26.29 -5.00
C THR A 514 -30.66 25.81 -3.97
N ASN A 515 -30.69 24.53 -3.67
CA ASN A 515 -31.63 23.93 -2.71
C ASN A 515 -31.30 24.23 -1.23
N VAL A 516 -30.08 24.70 -0.98
CA VAL A 516 -29.61 25.16 0.33
C VAL A 516 -28.88 26.50 0.18
N LYS A 517 -28.97 27.33 1.22
CA LYS A 517 -28.21 28.58 1.29
C LYS A 517 -26.87 28.30 1.97
N VAL A 518 -25.76 28.56 1.28
CA VAL A 518 -24.42 28.39 1.79
C VAL A 518 -23.60 29.70 1.72
N ASP A 519 -22.68 29.85 2.64
CA ASP A 519 -21.61 30.86 2.52
C ASP A 519 -20.42 30.23 1.76
N ALA A 520 -20.41 30.40 0.45
CA ALA A 520 -19.47 29.72 -0.43
C ALA A 520 -17.97 29.95 -0.10
N PRO A 521 -17.53 31.15 0.31
CA PRO A 521 -16.14 31.38 0.68
C PRO A 521 -15.65 30.58 1.88
N SER A 522 -16.54 30.26 2.84
CA SER A 522 -16.21 29.48 4.04
C SER A 522 -16.63 28.02 3.96
N PHE A 523 -17.19 27.59 2.84
CA PHE A 523 -17.67 26.22 2.67
C PHE A 523 -16.51 25.23 2.56
N GLU A 524 -16.53 24.20 3.41
CA GLU A 524 -15.48 23.19 3.49
C GLU A 524 -16.01 21.83 3.90
N ILE A 525 -15.24 20.76 3.63
CA ILE A 525 -15.51 19.42 4.14
C ILE A 525 -15.13 19.35 5.62
N VAL A 526 -15.90 18.60 6.41
CA VAL A 526 -15.65 18.46 7.86
C VAL A 526 -14.50 17.49 8.14
N LYS A 527 -14.44 16.37 7.39
CA LYS A 527 -13.40 15.35 7.51
C LYS A 527 -13.11 14.76 6.13
N GLU A 528 -11.84 14.81 5.71
CA GLU A 528 -11.43 14.43 4.35
C GLU A 528 -11.67 12.94 4.01
N ASP A 529 -11.52 12.03 4.99
CA ASP A 529 -11.60 10.59 4.73
C ASP A 529 -13.01 10.02 4.58
N THR A 530 -14.05 10.73 5.05
CA THR A 530 -15.43 10.21 5.09
C THR A 530 -16.39 10.93 4.17
N GLY A 531 -16.09 12.17 3.80
CA GLY A 531 -16.71 12.93 2.71
C GLY A 531 -18.22 13.17 2.77
N SER A 532 -18.89 13.01 3.93
CA SER A 532 -20.35 13.09 4.01
C SER A 532 -20.88 14.39 4.58
N TYR A 533 -20.08 15.06 5.42
CA TYR A 533 -20.47 16.31 6.06
C TYR A 533 -19.62 17.48 5.61
N TYR A 534 -20.31 18.60 5.42
CA TYR A 534 -19.71 19.88 5.03
C TYR A 534 -20.17 20.94 5.99
N ARG A 535 -19.44 22.03 6.07
CA ARG A 535 -19.84 23.20 6.85
C ARG A 535 -19.46 24.50 6.17
N ASP A 536 -20.19 25.54 6.51
CA ASP A 536 -19.74 26.91 6.35
C ASP A 536 -19.63 27.59 7.74
N LYS A 537 -19.36 28.86 7.76
CA LYS A 537 -19.20 29.60 9.02
C LYS A 537 -20.42 29.54 9.94
N ASP A 538 -21.62 29.31 9.37
CA ASP A 538 -22.90 29.43 10.08
C ASP A 538 -23.67 28.10 10.20
N SER A 539 -23.44 27.15 9.31
CA SER A 539 -24.27 25.96 9.15
C SER A 539 -23.44 24.70 8.84
N VAL A 540 -24.02 23.55 9.14
CA VAL A 540 -23.53 22.24 8.74
C VAL A 540 -24.46 21.63 7.70
N PHE A 541 -23.89 20.87 6.77
CA PHE A 541 -24.60 20.23 5.68
C PHE A 541 -24.22 18.76 5.59
N TYR A 542 -25.14 17.94 5.11
CA TYR A 542 -24.93 16.53 4.79
C TYR A 542 -25.24 16.28 3.32
N TYR A 543 -24.35 15.59 2.62
CA TYR A 543 -24.61 15.18 1.25
C TYR A 543 -25.25 13.80 1.23
N ASP A 544 -26.56 13.77 0.89
CA ASP A 544 -27.31 12.54 0.73
C ASP A 544 -27.01 11.91 -0.64
N ILE A 545 -26.16 10.89 -0.65
CA ILE A 545 -25.72 10.23 -1.89
C ILE A 545 -26.88 9.55 -2.63
N ASN A 546 -27.84 9.00 -1.88
CA ASN A 546 -28.99 8.30 -2.46
C ASN A 546 -29.96 9.27 -3.15
N LYS A 547 -30.10 10.47 -2.61
CA LYS A 547 -30.93 11.54 -3.17
C LYS A 547 -30.16 12.49 -4.05
N ASN A 548 -28.83 12.35 -4.06
CA ASN A 548 -27.92 13.18 -4.83
C ASN A 548 -28.08 14.69 -4.53
N GLU A 549 -28.31 15.02 -3.25
CA GLU A 549 -28.58 16.40 -2.81
C GLU A 549 -27.85 16.76 -1.51
N LEU A 550 -27.52 18.04 -1.39
CA LEU A 550 -26.99 18.62 -0.17
C LEU A 550 -28.15 19.08 0.71
N ARG A 551 -28.14 18.71 1.99
CA ARG A 551 -29.15 19.10 2.97
C ARG A 551 -28.54 19.78 4.18
N LYS A 552 -29.20 20.81 4.71
CA LYS A 552 -28.81 21.43 5.97
C LYS A 552 -29.06 20.48 7.14
N VAL A 553 -28.09 20.36 8.05
CA VAL A 553 -28.21 19.61 9.30
C VAL A 553 -28.84 20.52 10.35
N GLU A 554 -30.15 20.36 10.57
CA GLU A 554 -30.90 21.20 11.47
C GLU A 554 -30.46 21.07 12.93
N GLY A 555 -30.40 22.19 13.65
CA GLY A 555 -30.02 22.25 15.06
C GLY A 555 -28.54 22.05 15.35
N SER A 556 -27.69 21.89 14.31
CA SER A 556 -26.24 21.70 14.47
C SER A 556 -25.50 23.01 14.74
N ASN A 557 -24.38 22.89 15.47
CA ASN A 557 -23.46 23.99 15.71
C ASN A 557 -22.19 23.81 14.87
N SER A 558 -22.01 24.63 13.82
CA SER A 558 -20.91 24.53 12.88
C SER A 558 -19.52 24.56 13.54
N LYS A 559 -19.33 25.36 14.58
CA LYS A 559 -18.05 25.56 15.25
C LYS A 559 -17.58 24.36 16.08
N SER A 560 -18.53 23.59 16.61
CA SER A 560 -18.25 22.42 17.47
C SER A 560 -18.57 21.09 16.80
N PHE A 561 -18.96 21.12 15.53
CA PHE A 561 -19.34 19.92 14.79
C PHE A 561 -18.11 19.11 14.41
N VAL A 562 -18.19 17.80 14.69
CA VAL A 562 -17.15 16.82 14.41
C VAL A 562 -17.79 15.60 13.79
N GLU A 563 -17.30 15.19 12.64
CA GLU A 563 -17.65 13.91 12.01
C GLU A 563 -16.93 12.77 12.72
N MET A 564 -17.64 11.68 12.93
CA MET A 564 -17.18 10.45 13.54
C MET A 564 -17.13 9.35 12.48
N ASP A 565 -16.90 8.12 12.88
CA ASP A 565 -16.91 6.99 11.95
C ASP A 565 -18.34 6.56 11.59
N ASN A 566 -18.53 5.86 10.47
CA ASN A 566 -19.79 5.29 10.02
C ASN A 566 -20.93 6.32 9.85
N PHE A 567 -20.67 7.48 9.26
CA PHE A 567 -21.64 8.56 8.99
C PHE A 567 -22.26 9.23 10.21
N PHE A 568 -21.74 8.94 11.40
CA PHE A 568 -22.12 9.64 12.62
C PHE A 568 -21.35 10.94 12.76
N ALA A 569 -21.98 11.89 13.43
CA ALA A 569 -21.37 13.15 13.79
C ALA A 569 -21.92 13.66 15.13
N LYS A 570 -21.22 14.59 15.75
CA LYS A 570 -21.70 15.26 16.95
C LYS A 570 -21.26 16.72 16.99
N ASP A 571 -22.00 17.51 17.73
CA ASP A 571 -21.57 18.83 18.19
C ASP A 571 -21.49 18.87 19.72
N ASN A 572 -21.41 20.04 20.30
CA ASN A 572 -21.33 20.21 21.75
C ASN A 572 -22.63 19.83 22.51
N LYS A 573 -23.72 19.52 21.81
CA LYS A 573 -25.04 19.20 22.42
C LYS A 573 -25.63 17.91 21.87
N ASN A 574 -25.55 17.68 20.58
CA ASN A 574 -26.33 16.70 19.86
C ASN A 574 -25.44 15.67 19.14
N VAL A 575 -26.03 14.53 18.86
CA VAL A 575 -25.46 13.48 18.00
C VAL A 575 -26.30 13.39 16.73
N TYR A 576 -25.66 13.13 15.61
CA TYR A 576 -26.27 13.07 14.28
C TYR A 576 -25.90 11.79 13.56
N TYR A 577 -26.77 11.32 12.69
CA TYR A 577 -26.50 10.26 11.72
C TYR A 577 -27.14 10.57 10.38
N LEU A 578 -26.40 10.41 9.28
CA LEU A 578 -26.86 10.72 7.92
C LEU A 578 -27.54 12.12 7.84
N GLY A 579 -27.00 13.10 8.57
CA GLY A 579 -27.51 14.47 8.60
C GLY A 579 -28.77 14.68 9.44
N LYS A 580 -29.29 13.67 10.14
CA LYS A 580 -30.47 13.80 11.05
C LYS A 580 -30.02 13.76 12.50
N GLN A 581 -30.60 14.58 13.36
CA GLN A 581 -30.34 14.56 14.79
C GLN A 581 -30.93 13.30 15.44
N ILE A 582 -30.11 12.58 16.19
CA ILE A 582 -30.56 11.48 17.05
C ILE A 582 -31.09 12.07 18.35
N ARG A 583 -32.37 11.86 18.61
CA ARG A 583 -33.03 12.39 19.82
C ARG A 583 -32.67 11.56 21.06
N ASN A 584 -32.79 12.18 22.24
CA ASN A 584 -32.62 11.53 23.56
C ASN A 584 -31.22 10.94 23.85
N ILE A 585 -30.19 11.37 23.13
CA ILE A 585 -28.82 11.01 23.43
C ILE A 585 -27.93 12.27 23.54
N SER A 586 -27.15 12.38 24.60
CA SER A 586 -26.23 13.49 24.81
C SER A 586 -24.91 13.25 24.09
N SER A 587 -24.35 14.28 23.46
CA SER A 587 -23.05 14.24 22.82
C SER A 587 -21.86 14.17 23.80
N GLU A 588 -22.09 14.51 25.07
CA GLU A 588 -21.04 14.57 26.07
C GLU A 588 -20.50 13.17 26.41
N GLY A 589 -19.23 12.90 26.09
CA GLY A 589 -18.60 11.59 26.23
C GLY A 589 -19.12 10.53 25.24
N PHE A 590 -19.90 10.93 24.22
CA PHE A 590 -20.42 10.00 23.22
C PHE A 590 -19.29 9.39 22.41
N LYS A 591 -19.23 8.05 22.36
CA LYS A 591 -18.36 7.25 21.53
C LYS A 591 -18.96 5.88 21.24
N PHE A 592 -18.59 5.28 20.14
CA PHE A 592 -18.86 3.87 19.85
C PHE A 592 -17.95 2.96 20.65
N VAL A 593 -18.47 1.81 21.04
CA VAL A 593 -17.73 0.74 21.71
C VAL A 593 -17.95 -0.62 21.03
N GLY A 594 -18.67 -0.66 19.94
CA GLY A 594 -18.92 -1.83 19.11
C GLY A 594 -19.90 -1.48 18.00
N PRO A 595 -20.19 -2.40 17.06
CA PRO A 595 -21.23 -2.21 16.07
C PRO A 595 -22.57 -1.89 16.76
N ASP A 596 -23.20 -0.81 16.36
CA ASP A 596 -24.48 -0.34 16.89
C ASP A 596 -24.56 -0.11 18.42
N ILE A 597 -23.41 -0.17 19.11
CA ILE A 597 -23.33 0.05 20.57
C ILE A 597 -22.53 1.32 20.83
N ALA A 598 -23.16 2.27 21.49
CA ALA A 598 -22.52 3.51 21.90
C ALA A 598 -22.66 3.75 23.40
N LYS A 599 -21.76 4.55 23.95
CA LYS A 599 -21.87 5.05 25.33
C LYS A 599 -21.62 6.55 25.39
N ASN A 600 -22.15 7.15 26.45
CA ASN A 600 -21.82 8.50 26.86
C ASN A 600 -21.73 8.57 28.38
N LYS A 601 -21.66 9.76 28.97
CA LYS A 601 -21.60 9.90 30.43
C LYS A 601 -22.86 9.38 31.15
N ASN A 602 -23.99 9.30 30.46
CA ASN A 602 -25.31 8.98 31.06
C ASN A 602 -25.64 7.48 30.96
N GLY A 603 -25.05 6.72 30.05
CA GLY A 603 -25.37 5.30 29.86
C GLY A 603 -24.71 4.64 28.67
N VAL A 604 -25.03 3.37 28.49
CA VAL A 604 -24.72 2.57 27.31
C VAL A 604 -25.98 2.33 26.51
N TYR A 605 -25.90 2.36 25.20
CA TYR A 605 -27.07 2.35 24.31
C TYR A 605 -26.82 1.40 23.13
N PHE A 606 -27.85 0.69 22.72
CA PHE A 606 -27.93 0.06 21.42
C PHE A 606 -28.68 1.00 20.46
N LEU A 607 -28.13 1.19 19.26
CA LEU A 607 -28.64 2.08 18.23
C LEU A 607 -29.17 1.24 17.07
N LYS A 608 -30.51 1.14 16.93
CA LYS A 608 -31.15 0.39 15.85
C LYS A 608 -31.71 1.35 14.79
N ASP A 609 -31.15 1.28 13.58
CA ASP A 609 -31.75 1.98 12.44
C ASP A 609 -33.01 1.22 11.97
N LYS A 610 -34.17 1.87 11.99
CA LYS A 610 -35.46 1.28 11.60
C LYS A 610 -35.68 1.23 10.10
N THR A 611 -35.08 2.16 9.38
CA THR A 611 -35.43 2.43 7.97
C THR A 611 -34.27 2.33 7.02
N GLY A 612 -33.03 2.23 7.53
CA GLY A 612 -31.81 2.42 6.72
C GLY A 612 -31.57 3.88 6.28
N GLU A 613 -32.44 4.80 6.72
CA GLU A 613 -32.42 6.23 6.38
C GLU A 613 -32.05 7.15 7.58
N GLY A 614 -31.55 6.56 8.68
CA GLY A 614 -31.13 7.32 9.86
C GLY A 614 -32.25 7.62 10.88
N ASP A 615 -33.32 6.84 10.88
CA ASP A 615 -34.34 6.87 11.96
C ASP A 615 -33.95 5.86 13.04
N TYR A 616 -33.09 6.32 13.98
CA TYR A 616 -32.58 5.49 15.05
C TYR A 616 -33.54 5.38 16.22
N GLU A 617 -33.79 4.15 16.65
CA GLU A 617 -34.34 3.87 17.97
C GLU A 617 -33.18 3.58 18.94
N ILE A 618 -33.22 4.24 20.08
CA ILE A 618 -32.20 4.16 21.11
C ILE A 618 -32.71 3.29 22.24
N VAL A 619 -32.05 2.16 22.44
CA VAL A 619 -32.37 1.24 23.51
C VAL A 619 -31.30 1.37 24.60
N PRO A 620 -31.67 1.90 25.82
CA PRO A 620 -30.75 1.95 26.91
C PRO A 620 -30.42 0.54 27.40
N LEU A 621 -29.10 0.28 27.63
CA LEU A 621 -28.58 -0.98 28.15
C LEU A 621 -28.15 -0.79 29.61
N ASN A 622 -28.40 -1.81 30.42
CA ASN A 622 -28.10 -1.77 31.86
C ASN A 622 -26.64 -2.16 32.12
N PHE A 623 -25.71 -1.29 31.74
CA PHE A 623 -24.26 -1.44 31.99
C PHE A 623 -23.70 -0.19 32.67
N ASP A 624 -22.57 -0.37 33.35
CA ASP A 624 -21.82 0.76 33.92
C ASP A 624 -21.07 1.52 32.82
N SER A 625 -21.58 2.67 32.42
CA SER A 625 -21.02 3.40 31.26
C SER A 625 -19.57 3.85 31.46
N ALA A 626 -19.13 4.05 32.70
CA ALA A 626 -17.76 4.49 32.98
C ALA A 626 -16.74 3.39 32.64
N SER A 627 -17.05 2.15 32.96
CA SER A 627 -16.16 0.98 32.76
C SER A 627 -16.55 0.10 31.57
N PHE A 628 -17.69 0.35 30.92
CA PHE A 628 -18.10 -0.46 29.76
C PHE A 628 -17.19 -0.22 28.57
N ASP A 629 -16.65 -1.31 28.02
CA ASP A 629 -15.85 -1.28 26.79
C ASP A 629 -15.84 -2.67 26.14
N ILE A 630 -15.33 -2.74 24.91
CA ILE A 630 -15.04 -4.03 24.28
C ILE A 630 -13.93 -4.75 25.06
N ALA A 631 -14.07 -6.05 25.23
CA ALA A 631 -13.11 -6.82 26.03
C ALA A 631 -11.79 -7.08 25.27
N ASN A 632 -11.87 -7.19 23.93
CA ASN A 632 -10.73 -7.26 23.02
C ASN A 632 -11.04 -6.46 21.77
N LYS A 633 -10.17 -5.53 21.35
CA LYS A 633 -10.36 -4.63 20.22
C LYS A 633 -10.57 -5.34 18.87
N ASP A 634 -9.99 -6.52 18.70
CA ASP A 634 -10.04 -7.26 17.45
C ASP A 634 -11.23 -8.23 17.36
N ILE A 635 -12.04 -8.34 18.44
CA ILE A 635 -13.13 -9.31 18.53
C ILE A 635 -14.37 -8.67 19.13
N SER A 636 -15.35 -8.39 18.30
CA SER A 636 -16.52 -7.56 18.61
C SER A 636 -17.63 -8.22 19.47
N ASN A 637 -17.47 -9.50 19.85
CA ASN A 637 -18.55 -10.23 20.52
C ASN A 637 -18.45 -10.22 22.06
N TYR A 638 -17.31 -9.81 22.62
CA TYR A 638 -17.12 -9.77 24.06
C TYR A 638 -16.98 -8.34 24.59
N PHE A 639 -17.80 -8.01 25.57
CA PHE A 639 -17.82 -6.72 26.24
C PHE A 639 -17.53 -6.91 27.73
N LYS A 640 -17.05 -5.85 28.37
CA LYS A 640 -16.78 -5.84 29.81
C LYS A 640 -17.25 -4.55 30.46
N ASP A 641 -17.64 -4.65 31.70
CA ASP A 641 -17.75 -3.52 32.63
C ASP A 641 -17.20 -3.95 34.01
N LYS A 642 -17.34 -3.10 35.03
CA LYS A 642 -16.93 -3.42 36.41
C LYS A 642 -17.62 -4.65 36.99
N ASN A 643 -18.76 -5.09 36.42
CA ASN A 643 -19.55 -6.21 36.93
C ASN A 643 -19.24 -7.53 36.23
N GLY A 644 -18.47 -7.55 35.13
CA GLY A 644 -18.07 -8.80 34.47
C GLY A 644 -17.78 -8.69 33.00
N ILE A 645 -17.70 -9.87 32.36
CA ILE A 645 -17.58 -10.06 30.91
C ILE A 645 -18.92 -10.53 30.38
N TYR A 646 -19.29 -10.02 29.20
CA TYR A 646 -20.56 -10.30 28.53
C TYR A 646 -20.28 -10.73 27.08
N TYR A 647 -20.94 -11.80 26.66
CA TYR A 647 -20.96 -12.24 25.26
C TYR A 647 -22.20 -11.71 24.57
N LEU A 648 -22.04 -11.07 23.41
CA LEU A 648 -23.14 -10.64 22.57
C LEU A 648 -23.49 -11.78 21.61
N ASP A 649 -24.66 -12.37 21.83
CA ASP A 649 -25.27 -13.38 20.96
C ASP A 649 -26.01 -12.69 19.81
N TYR A 650 -25.38 -12.60 18.65
CA TYR A 650 -25.98 -11.97 17.46
C TYR A 650 -27.24 -12.70 16.97
N GLY A 651 -27.35 -14.01 17.15
CA GLY A 651 -28.55 -14.76 16.82
C GLY A 651 -29.74 -14.32 17.65
N LYS A 652 -29.52 -14.12 18.94
CA LYS A 652 -30.56 -13.56 19.82
C LYS A 652 -30.82 -12.07 19.49
N LEU A 653 -29.79 -11.30 19.25
CA LEU A 653 -29.92 -9.89 18.90
C LEU A 653 -30.83 -9.66 17.68
N LEU A 654 -30.59 -10.41 16.59
CA LEU A 654 -31.35 -10.30 15.35
C LEU A 654 -32.81 -10.73 15.50
N ASN A 655 -33.07 -11.68 16.40
CA ASN A 655 -34.43 -12.20 16.66
C ASN A 655 -35.14 -11.51 17.82
N SER A 656 -34.50 -10.54 18.51
CA SER A 656 -35.06 -9.86 19.66
C SER A 656 -35.95 -8.68 19.24
N GLU A 657 -37.06 -8.52 19.94
CA GLU A 657 -37.75 -7.21 19.97
C GLU A 657 -36.86 -6.18 20.69
N LEU A 658 -37.04 -4.89 20.40
CA LEU A 658 -36.20 -3.81 20.98
C LEU A 658 -36.13 -3.84 22.51
N LYS A 659 -37.25 -4.19 23.18
CA LYS A 659 -37.32 -4.33 24.63
C LYS A 659 -36.47 -5.47 25.21
N ASP A 660 -36.09 -6.44 24.38
CA ASP A 660 -35.37 -7.65 24.77
C ASP A 660 -33.91 -7.66 24.39
N ILE A 661 -33.39 -6.58 23.75
CA ILE A 661 -32.00 -6.49 23.30
C ILE A 661 -30.99 -6.73 24.44
N GLN A 662 -31.27 -6.28 25.67
CA GLN A 662 -30.45 -6.55 26.83
C GLN A 662 -30.20 -8.06 27.03
N ASN A 663 -31.15 -8.92 26.69
CA ASN A 663 -31.05 -10.38 26.87
C ASN A 663 -30.09 -11.04 25.88
N ALA A 664 -29.68 -10.32 24.82
CA ALA A 664 -28.65 -10.79 23.89
C ALA A 664 -27.23 -10.67 24.50
N PHE A 665 -27.05 -9.84 25.53
CA PHE A 665 -25.80 -9.74 26.27
C PHE A 665 -25.79 -10.75 27.43
N ILE A 666 -25.13 -11.84 27.25
CA ILE A 666 -25.11 -12.94 28.21
C ILE A 666 -23.85 -12.85 29.06
N LYS A 667 -24.02 -12.72 30.37
CA LYS A 667 -22.88 -12.65 31.30
C LYS A 667 -22.18 -13.98 31.37
N LEU A 668 -20.84 -13.99 31.31
CA LEU A 668 -20.01 -15.15 31.57
C LEU A 668 -19.92 -15.38 33.07
N GLU A 669 -20.49 -16.51 33.54
CA GLU A 669 -20.50 -16.81 34.99
C GLU A 669 -19.14 -17.32 35.47
N GLY A 670 -18.66 -16.73 36.56
CA GLY A 670 -17.45 -17.14 37.25
C GLY A 670 -16.14 -16.87 36.50
N VAL A 671 -16.18 -15.98 35.50
CA VAL A 671 -15.01 -15.57 34.72
C VAL A 671 -14.03 -14.75 35.55
N ASP A 672 -12.74 -15.02 35.39
CA ASP A 672 -11.69 -14.15 35.96
C ASP A 672 -11.41 -13.01 34.97
N VAL A 673 -11.99 -11.84 35.24
CA VAL A 673 -11.93 -10.66 34.36
C VAL A 673 -10.49 -10.21 34.08
N ALA A 674 -9.60 -10.38 35.05
CA ALA A 674 -8.21 -9.91 34.97
C ALA A 674 -7.37 -10.73 33.98
N THR A 675 -7.71 -12.01 33.80
CA THR A 675 -6.97 -12.92 32.91
C THR A 675 -7.76 -13.31 31.65
N PHE A 676 -8.90 -12.67 31.44
CA PHE A 676 -9.76 -12.96 30.28
C PHE A 676 -9.09 -12.58 28.98
N LYS A 677 -9.08 -13.54 28.02
CA LYS A 677 -8.58 -13.36 26.65
C LYS A 677 -9.57 -13.95 25.66
N ALA A 678 -9.98 -13.19 24.68
CA ALA A 678 -10.78 -13.67 23.54
C ALA A 678 -9.86 -14.01 22.37
N PHE A 679 -10.18 -15.08 21.60
CA PHE A 679 -9.40 -15.57 20.47
C PHE A 679 -10.07 -15.34 19.10
N GLY A 680 -11.33 -14.98 19.06
CA GLY A 680 -12.16 -14.99 17.86
C GLY A 680 -12.93 -16.31 17.68
N TYR A 681 -13.74 -16.36 16.63
CA TYR A 681 -14.56 -17.55 16.30
C TYR A 681 -15.39 -18.06 17.48
N GLY A 682 -15.86 -17.14 18.33
CA GLY A 682 -16.64 -17.46 19.52
C GLY A 682 -15.85 -17.99 20.72
N TYR A 683 -14.55 -18.22 20.62
CA TYR A 683 -13.75 -18.75 21.72
C TYR A 683 -13.09 -17.68 22.57
N SER A 684 -13.05 -17.96 23.88
CA SER A 684 -12.30 -17.15 24.86
C SER A 684 -11.84 -18.02 26.05
N LYS A 685 -10.87 -17.53 26.83
CA LYS A 685 -10.45 -18.19 28.08
C LYS A 685 -10.12 -17.18 29.15
N ASP A 686 -10.16 -17.63 30.39
CA ASP A 686 -9.44 -17.03 31.50
C ASP A 686 -8.39 -18.04 32.05
N LYS A 687 -7.78 -17.76 33.16
CA LYS A 687 -6.79 -18.69 33.78
C LYS A 687 -7.36 -20.04 34.19
N ASN A 688 -8.68 -20.16 34.38
CA ASN A 688 -9.34 -21.35 34.94
C ASN A 688 -10.19 -22.11 33.92
N ARG A 689 -10.70 -21.43 32.86
CA ARG A 689 -11.73 -21.95 31.96
C ARG A 689 -11.57 -21.50 30.54
N VAL A 690 -12.04 -22.30 29.63
CA VAL A 690 -12.26 -21.95 28.23
C VAL A 690 -13.75 -21.80 28.00
N TYR A 691 -14.14 -20.86 27.15
CA TYR A 691 -15.54 -20.60 26.79
C TYR A 691 -15.73 -20.71 25.28
N CYS A 692 -16.89 -21.23 24.89
CA CYS A 692 -17.44 -21.20 23.53
C CYS A 692 -18.69 -20.31 23.58
N GLY A 693 -18.63 -19.13 22.98
CA GLY A 693 -19.62 -18.10 23.22
C GLY A 693 -19.69 -17.74 24.70
N TYR A 694 -20.85 -17.97 25.28
CA TYR A 694 -21.08 -17.78 26.72
C TYR A 694 -21.01 -19.06 27.55
N LYS A 695 -20.85 -20.23 26.92
CA LYS A 695 -20.85 -21.55 27.59
C LYS A 695 -19.44 -21.99 27.90
N GLU A 696 -19.24 -22.62 29.08
CA GLU A 696 -17.96 -23.25 29.42
C GLU A 696 -17.65 -24.41 28.47
N PHE A 697 -16.50 -24.37 27.81
CA PHE A 697 -16.01 -25.44 26.95
C PHE A 697 -15.17 -26.41 27.80
N LYS A 698 -15.81 -27.50 28.24
CA LYS A 698 -15.26 -28.44 29.21
C LYS A 698 -14.33 -29.48 28.58
N GLY A 699 -13.42 -30.02 29.40
CA GLY A 699 -12.55 -31.13 29.01
C GLY A 699 -11.32 -30.70 28.18
N VAL A 700 -10.93 -29.46 28.29
CA VAL A 700 -9.75 -28.88 27.64
C VAL A 700 -8.66 -28.56 28.65
N ASP A 701 -7.40 -28.59 28.21
CA ASP A 701 -6.27 -28.09 29.01
C ASP A 701 -6.18 -26.56 28.82
N VAL A 702 -6.67 -25.83 29.80
CA VAL A 702 -6.80 -24.36 29.73
C VAL A 702 -5.49 -23.63 29.43
N PRO A 703 -4.35 -23.99 30.08
CA PRO A 703 -3.08 -23.31 29.78
C PRO A 703 -2.64 -23.40 28.32
N SER A 704 -2.77 -24.59 27.71
CA SER A 704 -2.30 -24.82 26.34
C SER A 704 -3.37 -24.61 25.26
N PHE A 705 -4.57 -24.17 25.64
CA PHE A 705 -5.67 -23.96 24.69
C PHE A 705 -5.38 -22.80 23.74
N THR A 706 -5.48 -23.04 22.44
CA THR A 706 -5.26 -22.09 21.35
C THR A 706 -6.33 -22.19 20.26
N VAL A 707 -6.57 -21.06 19.59
CA VAL A 707 -7.41 -20.98 18.40
C VAL A 707 -6.62 -20.23 17.34
N THR A 708 -6.40 -20.87 16.19
CA THR A 708 -5.61 -20.32 15.09
C THR A 708 -6.39 -20.44 13.78
N ARG A 709 -6.14 -19.52 12.84
CA ARG A 709 -6.65 -19.64 11.48
C ARG A 709 -5.56 -20.25 10.61
N GLU A 710 -5.86 -21.37 9.97
CA GLU A 710 -4.99 -22.05 9.02
C GLU A 710 -5.65 -22.02 7.61
N ASP A 711 -4.90 -22.38 6.56
CA ASP A 711 -5.41 -22.33 5.17
C ASP A 711 -6.68 -23.16 4.95
N GLU A 712 -6.86 -24.23 5.73
CA GLU A 712 -8.03 -25.13 5.65
C GLU A 712 -9.16 -24.73 6.62
N GLY A 713 -9.03 -23.64 7.37
CA GLY A 713 -10.04 -23.16 8.31
C GLY A 713 -9.51 -22.83 9.71
N VAL A 714 -10.43 -22.78 10.67
CA VAL A 714 -10.11 -22.50 12.07
C VAL A 714 -9.69 -23.78 12.79
N VAL A 715 -8.51 -23.78 13.40
CA VAL A 715 -7.99 -24.88 14.21
C VAL A 715 -8.10 -24.53 15.67
N VAL A 716 -8.83 -25.36 16.41
CA VAL A 716 -9.03 -25.25 17.86
C VAL A 716 -8.34 -26.43 18.53
N LYS A 717 -7.35 -26.18 19.40
CA LYS A 717 -6.57 -27.27 20.01
C LYS A 717 -6.04 -26.94 21.41
N ASP A 718 -5.72 -27.97 22.14
CA ASP A 718 -4.85 -27.93 23.31
C ASP A 718 -3.71 -28.95 23.18
N LYS A 719 -2.87 -29.11 24.19
CA LYS A 719 -1.76 -30.09 24.17
C LYS A 719 -2.21 -31.55 23.99
N ASN A 720 -3.48 -31.88 24.22
CA ASN A 720 -3.98 -33.25 24.20
C ASN A 720 -4.63 -33.62 22.86
N ARG A 721 -5.29 -32.67 22.18
CA ARG A 721 -6.03 -32.92 20.92
C ARG A 721 -6.44 -31.64 20.19
N THR A 722 -6.80 -31.84 18.92
CA THR A 722 -7.54 -30.85 18.11
C THR A 722 -9.03 -31.10 18.28
N TYR A 723 -9.81 -30.02 18.36
CA TYR A 723 -11.27 -30.04 18.51
C TYR A 723 -11.93 -29.65 17.17
N GLU A 724 -13.12 -30.18 16.94
CA GLU A 724 -13.97 -29.65 15.86
C GLU A 724 -14.43 -28.23 16.24
N ASN A 725 -14.58 -27.37 15.24
CA ASN A 725 -15.00 -25.97 15.48
C ASN A 725 -16.53 -25.93 15.66
N ASP A 726 -17.01 -26.18 16.86
CA ASP A 726 -18.44 -26.24 17.20
C ASP A 726 -18.96 -24.95 17.88
N CYS A 727 -18.20 -23.84 17.79
CA CYS A 727 -18.51 -22.60 18.52
C CYS A 727 -19.26 -21.56 17.69
N GLU A 728 -19.65 -21.88 16.47
CA GLU A 728 -20.44 -20.99 15.61
C GLU A 728 -21.96 -21.14 15.81
#